data_e272136276e70f7954e8fc1ff13465a3
#
_entry.id   e272136276e70f7954e8fc1ff13465a3
#
_cell.length_a   1.000
_cell.length_b   1.000
_cell.length_c   1.000
_cell.angle_alpha   90.00
_cell.angle_beta   90.00
_cell.angle_gamma   90.00
#
_symmetry.space_group_name_H-M   'P 1'
#
loop_
_entity.id
_entity.type
_entity.pdbx_description
1 polymer ?
#
loop_
_entity_poly.entity_id
_entity_poly.type
_entity_poly.pdbx_seq_one_letter_code
_entity_poly.pdbx_strand_id
1 'polypeptide(L)'
;IVSVSDPMGSSSDYLVIDGQQRITTVSLLLLAIANLIKDGLVTPNDPNLYDVITKKYLVDEINPKQRKMKLKPIKGDQDAYDRLWGDPSEYNFSSRITQNYLFFYNQIQREDISVDQLFTAVEKLQIIDITLTPPDDDPQLVFESLNSTGLDLNEGDKIRNFVLMRRSMEEQEQFYDDYWCPIEKNAGYDKQTNSYDVSPFIRDYLGIKERRLTAMKEIYQEFKDYVEKRGQIEDVLKELRDYAKRYNKIRVGNPNFPIKLRASLYRLNRFESSVCRPFLMEVFRLQEEDVLTLEDVGEVCRIVESYLLRRLICDLPSNTQSKVFLTLCNDIKRLDGTYDDFIEKLRYVFGNKKEKAAFPTDEDFAEGLKNKNIYTMPARYKAYIFERIENGDSSEYKEIYNRLDSGEYTIEHIMPQHLTPAWASELGDDAENIHGQWLHRLANLTLAASSYNIRYSNASFQDKKTMKDGYLQSGLKMTQQIAKADHWGLPELEQRSSMLVNQCIALWPNKDTTYVPPQKQYDEIALDDDASLTGRQLMKYRFRGIEHEATTWVDMYVQMLKELHNIDTAYLNYLAGADDSVDLASQFFRTGDGFEASALVVEGIYVNTGTSTQHKLNMLRRLFEHYDQDPSDLVFFLNEKKYSDEESSLRHKVRREYWSQVLPAIRTETGTFNYVSPTKNNYMSGSTSCPGVQLSCVANYDQARIEIYIDTGNAGRNQMIYDSLKSHQSQIEAVYGRPLKWYNQEGNRSCKLYDELLDVSVTNHDDWPAMIKFHVERGARLLKAVTPFLP
;
A
#
# COMPACT_ATOMS: atom_id res chain seq x y z
N ILE A 1 6.82 -31.21 -25.43
CA ILE A 1 5.87 -31.56 -24.36
C ILE A 1 6.69 -32.01 -23.17
N VAL A 2 6.40 -31.49 -21.99
CA VAL A 2 7.01 -31.92 -20.74
C VAL A 2 5.93 -32.47 -19.84
N SER A 3 6.14 -33.67 -19.31
CA SER A 3 5.18 -34.36 -18.46
C SER A 3 5.86 -34.95 -17.23
N VAL A 4 5.08 -35.24 -16.22
CA VAL A 4 5.50 -35.98 -15.02
C VAL A 4 4.67 -37.25 -14.97
N SER A 5 5.31 -38.40 -14.75
CA SER A 5 4.63 -39.65 -14.46
C SER A 5 4.07 -39.59 -13.04
N ASP A 6 2.84 -40.07 -12.82
CA ASP A 6 2.28 -40.17 -11.45
C ASP A 6 3.09 -41.22 -10.65
N PRO A 7 3.85 -40.78 -9.61
CA PRO A 7 4.73 -41.71 -8.88
C PRO A 7 3.96 -42.72 -7.95
N MET A 8 2.67 -42.47 -7.71
CA MET A 8 1.84 -43.32 -6.84
C MET A 8 0.72 -44.06 -7.60
N GLY A 9 0.53 -43.72 -8.89
CA GLY A 9 -0.57 -44.29 -9.67
C GLY A 9 -0.18 -45.66 -10.28
N SER A 10 -1.04 -46.61 -10.15
CA SER A 10 -1.04 -47.83 -10.98
C SER A 10 -1.47 -47.54 -12.43
N SER A 11 -1.65 -46.30 -12.81
CA SER A 11 -2.16 -45.85 -14.09
C SER A 11 -1.03 -45.23 -14.95
N SER A 12 -1.10 -45.42 -16.25
CA SER A 12 -0.23 -44.77 -17.25
C SER A 12 -0.60 -43.32 -17.51
N ASP A 13 -1.11 -42.61 -16.51
CA ASP A 13 -1.51 -41.22 -16.65
C ASP A 13 -0.29 -40.31 -16.44
N TYR A 14 -0.16 -39.27 -17.27
CA TYR A 14 0.89 -38.28 -17.25
C TYR A 14 0.30 -36.89 -16.97
N LEU A 15 0.89 -36.17 -16.03
CA LEU A 15 0.57 -34.76 -15.82
C LEU A 15 1.40 -33.89 -16.76
N VAL A 16 0.76 -33.24 -17.72
CA VAL A 16 1.45 -32.37 -18.68
C VAL A 16 1.80 -31.03 -18.03
N ILE A 17 3.09 -30.75 -17.92
CA ILE A 17 3.65 -29.50 -17.36
C ILE A 17 3.72 -28.42 -18.44
N ASP A 18 4.28 -28.74 -19.61
CA ASP A 18 4.31 -27.85 -20.78
C ASP A 18 3.76 -28.57 -22.02
N GLY A 19 3.08 -27.80 -22.88
CA GLY A 19 2.47 -28.29 -24.11
C GLY A 19 0.99 -28.57 -24.00
N GLN A 20 0.34 -28.27 -22.90
CA GLN A 20 -1.09 -28.49 -22.66
C GLN A 20 -1.95 -27.92 -23.81
N GLN A 21 -1.72 -26.67 -24.23
CA GLN A 21 -2.47 -26.05 -25.34
C GLN A 21 -2.24 -26.76 -26.68
N ARG A 22 -1.01 -27.22 -26.94
CA ARG A 22 -0.66 -27.96 -28.17
C ARG A 22 -1.35 -29.29 -28.25
N ILE A 23 -1.33 -30.07 -27.16
CA ILE A 23 -2.04 -31.37 -27.10
C ILE A 23 -3.55 -31.17 -27.24
N THR A 24 -4.14 -30.19 -26.51
CA THR A 24 -5.56 -29.91 -26.58
C THR A 24 -5.96 -29.52 -28.01
N THR A 25 -5.21 -28.62 -28.67
CA THR A 25 -5.49 -28.18 -30.04
C THR A 25 -5.49 -29.36 -31.03
N VAL A 26 -4.45 -30.22 -30.96
CA VAL A 26 -4.36 -31.39 -31.85
C VAL A 26 -5.49 -32.39 -31.55
N SER A 27 -5.82 -32.61 -30.27
CA SER A 27 -6.93 -33.50 -29.89
C SER A 27 -8.29 -33.00 -30.40
N LEU A 28 -8.55 -31.67 -30.30
CA LEU A 28 -9.78 -31.07 -30.84
C LEU A 28 -9.86 -31.17 -32.36
N LEU A 29 -8.73 -30.95 -33.05
CA LEU A 29 -8.65 -31.12 -34.51
C LEU A 29 -8.96 -32.57 -34.90
N LEU A 30 -8.33 -33.55 -34.27
CA LEU A 30 -8.57 -34.97 -34.52
C LEU A 30 -10.02 -35.39 -34.21
N LEU A 31 -10.60 -34.85 -33.11
CA LEU A 31 -11.99 -35.09 -32.76
C LEU A 31 -12.95 -34.49 -33.83
N ALA A 32 -12.64 -33.29 -34.36
CA ALA A 32 -13.44 -32.68 -35.40
C ALA A 32 -13.41 -33.53 -36.70
N ILE A 33 -12.24 -34.05 -37.10
CA ILE A 33 -12.12 -35.00 -38.23
C ILE A 33 -12.96 -36.23 -37.98
N ALA A 34 -12.81 -36.86 -36.79
CA ALA A 34 -13.54 -38.10 -36.44
C ALA A 34 -15.07 -37.87 -36.49
N ASN A 35 -15.58 -36.81 -35.90
CA ASN A 35 -17.00 -36.52 -35.87
C ASN A 35 -17.55 -36.25 -37.28
N LEU A 36 -16.83 -35.48 -38.13
CA LEU A 36 -17.23 -35.24 -39.53
C LEU A 36 -17.32 -36.53 -40.35
N ILE A 37 -16.38 -37.49 -40.20
CA ILE A 37 -16.42 -38.81 -40.82
C ILE A 37 -17.61 -39.61 -40.28
N LYS A 38 -17.82 -39.63 -38.97
CA LYS A 38 -18.94 -40.34 -38.30
C LYS A 38 -20.28 -39.82 -38.82
N ASP A 39 -20.42 -38.53 -38.98
CA ASP A 39 -21.66 -37.87 -39.43
C ASP A 39 -21.87 -37.98 -40.93
N GLY A 40 -20.93 -38.57 -41.68
CA GLY A 40 -20.98 -38.76 -43.14
C GLY A 40 -20.82 -37.46 -43.91
N LEU A 41 -20.33 -36.41 -43.32
CA LEU A 41 -20.14 -35.07 -43.89
C LEU A 41 -18.88 -34.95 -44.73
N VAL A 42 -17.89 -35.80 -44.44
CA VAL A 42 -16.65 -35.93 -45.20
C VAL A 42 -16.35 -37.41 -45.43
N THR A 43 -15.75 -37.76 -46.59
CA THR A 43 -15.45 -39.15 -46.96
C THR A 43 -13.93 -39.32 -47.07
N PRO A 44 -13.28 -40.06 -46.15
CA PRO A 44 -11.87 -40.34 -46.25
C PRO A 44 -11.56 -41.40 -47.31
N ASN A 45 -10.36 -41.39 -47.86
CA ASN A 45 -9.86 -42.44 -48.74
C ASN A 45 -9.67 -43.77 -48.03
N ASP A 46 -9.19 -43.72 -46.75
CA ASP A 46 -9.09 -44.91 -45.89
C ASP A 46 -10.39 -45.06 -45.10
N PRO A 47 -11.20 -46.15 -45.37
CA PRO A 47 -12.45 -46.38 -44.64
C PRO A 47 -12.24 -46.62 -43.14
N ASN A 48 -11.03 -46.92 -42.68
CA ASN A 48 -10.72 -47.16 -41.29
C ASN A 48 -10.21 -45.89 -40.56
N LEU A 49 -10.13 -44.76 -41.23
CA LEU A 49 -9.54 -43.52 -40.68
C LEU A 49 -10.24 -43.09 -39.37
N TYR A 50 -11.56 -43.21 -39.28
CA TYR A 50 -12.29 -42.95 -38.05
C TYR A 50 -11.78 -43.79 -36.89
N ASP A 51 -11.63 -45.10 -37.10
CA ASP A 51 -11.16 -46.03 -36.07
C ASP A 51 -9.70 -45.76 -35.72
N VAL A 52 -8.85 -45.44 -36.67
CA VAL A 52 -7.46 -45.07 -36.43
C VAL A 52 -7.38 -43.83 -35.57
N ILE A 53 -8.11 -42.76 -35.88
CA ILE A 53 -8.08 -41.50 -35.10
C ILE A 53 -8.61 -41.76 -33.68
N THR A 54 -9.76 -42.40 -33.57
CA THR A 54 -10.40 -42.62 -32.24
C THR A 54 -9.61 -43.54 -31.37
N LYS A 55 -9.21 -44.72 -31.87
CA LYS A 55 -8.58 -45.78 -31.01
C LYS A 55 -7.10 -45.50 -30.76
N LYS A 56 -6.37 -44.95 -31.75
CA LYS A 56 -4.94 -44.69 -31.60
C LYS A 56 -4.63 -43.39 -30.85
N TYR A 57 -5.42 -42.34 -31.07
CA TYR A 57 -5.07 -41.00 -30.59
C TYR A 57 -5.98 -40.46 -29.49
N LEU A 58 -7.29 -40.76 -29.50
CA LEU A 58 -8.24 -40.06 -28.65
C LEU A 58 -8.74 -40.88 -27.45
N VAL A 59 -8.83 -42.17 -27.59
CA VAL A 59 -9.44 -43.06 -26.59
C VAL A 59 -8.48 -44.19 -26.25
N ASP A 60 -8.43 -44.55 -24.96
CA ASP A 60 -7.79 -45.80 -24.51
C ASP A 60 -8.83 -46.91 -24.40
N GLU A 61 -8.68 -47.94 -25.24
CA GLU A 61 -9.58 -49.11 -25.32
C GLU A 61 -9.01 -50.34 -24.64
N ILE A 62 -7.91 -50.24 -23.86
CA ILE A 62 -7.31 -51.40 -23.19
C ILE A 62 -8.33 -52.09 -22.27
N ASN A 63 -9.33 -51.39 -21.79
CA ASN A 63 -10.43 -51.96 -21.02
C ASN A 63 -11.79 -51.69 -21.70
N PRO A 64 -12.40 -52.65 -22.41
CA PRO A 64 -13.66 -52.48 -23.13
C PRO A 64 -14.85 -52.03 -22.29
N LYS A 65 -14.77 -52.19 -20.97
CA LYS A 65 -15.83 -51.77 -20.02
C LYS A 65 -15.65 -50.32 -19.49
N GLN A 66 -14.51 -49.72 -19.71
CA GLN A 66 -14.22 -48.36 -19.26
C GLN A 66 -13.49 -47.61 -20.39
N ARG A 67 -14.29 -47.02 -21.29
CA ARG A 67 -13.76 -46.11 -22.31
C ARG A 67 -13.14 -44.89 -21.65
N LYS A 68 -11.82 -44.76 -21.72
CA LYS A 68 -11.07 -43.69 -21.07
C LYS A 68 -10.55 -42.73 -22.14
N MET A 69 -10.91 -41.45 -22.06
CA MET A 69 -10.37 -40.40 -22.94
C MET A 69 -8.89 -40.21 -22.61
N LYS A 70 -8.04 -40.15 -23.66
CA LYS A 70 -6.61 -39.91 -23.44
C LYS A 70 -6.32 -38.48 -22.97
N LEU A 71 -7.03 -37.49 -23.53
CA LEU A 71 -6.94 -36.11 -23.03
C LEU A 71 -7.91 -35.92 -21.86
N LYS A 72 -7.37 -35.42 -20.73
CA LYS A 72 -8.13 -35.02 -19.57
C LYS A 72 -7.81 -33.56 -19.27
N PRO A 73 -8.60 -32.63 -19.82
CA PRO A 73 -8.47 -31.22 -19.44
C PRO A 73 -8.76 -30.98 -17.95
N ILE A 74 -8.45 -29.79 -17.45
CA ILE A 74 -8.88 -29.38 -16.13
C ILE A 74 -10.42 -29.41 -16.03
N LYS A 75 -10.95 -29.65 -14.83
CA LYS A 75 -12.38 -29.92 -14.57
C LYS A 75 -13.38 -28.96 -15.25
N GLY A 76 -13.07 -27.67 -15.31
CA GLY A 76 -13.92 -26.68 -15.99
C GLY A 76 -14.01 -26.88 -17.52
N ASP A 77 -12.96 -27.36 -18.13
CA ASP A 77 -12.89 -27.66 -19.57
C ASP A 77 -13.26 -29.12 -19.88
N GLN A 78 -13.15 -30.03 -18.91
CA GLN A 78 -13.46 -31.44 -19.05
C GLN A 78 -14.93 -31.64 -19.44
N ASP A 79 -15.89 -31.01 -18.74
CA ASP A 79 -17.30 -31.09 -19.09
C ASP A 79 -17.60 -30.63 -20.52
N ALA A 80 -16.95 -29.55 -20.94
CA ALA A 80 -17.09 -29.08 -22.33
C ALA A 80 -16.49 -30.04 -23.35
N TYR A 81 -15.33 -30.65 -23.05
CA TYR A 81 -14.69 -31.64 -23.90
C TYR A 81 -15.49 -32.93 -24.00
N ASP A 82 -16.02 -33.42 -22.88
CA ASP A 82 -16.85 -34.64 -22.84
C ASP A 82 -18.14 -34.49 -23.67
N ARG A 83 -18.76 -33.32 -23.63
CA ARG A 83 -19.97 -33.01 -24.44
C ARG A 83 -19.72 -33.05 -25.94
N LEU A 84 -18.50 -32.76 -26.40
CA LEU A 84 -18.17 -32.84 -27.85
C LEU A 84 -18.24 -34.25 -28.43
N TRP A 85 -18.33 -35.28 -27.60
CA TRP A 85 -18.52 -36.68 -28.01
C TRP A 85 -19.99 -37.09 -28.12
N GLY A 86 -20.89 -36.21 -27.65
CA GLY A 86 -22.34 -36.43 -27.62
C GLY A 86 -23.09 -35.64 -28.66
N ASP A 87 -24.35 -35.32 -28.33
CA ASP A 87 -25.25 -34.55 -29.21
C ASP A 87 -24.80 -33.06 -29.27
N PRO A 88 -24.72 -32.46 -30.48
CA PRO A 88 -24.41 -31.04 -30.63
C PRO A 88 -25.32 -30.07 -29.86
N SER A 89 -26.57 -30.46 -29.57
CA SER A 89 -27.50 -29.66 -28.77
C SER A 89 -27.05 -29.50 -27.30
N GLU A 90 -26.19 -30.37 -26.82
CA GLU A 90 -25.65 -30.34 -25.45
C GLU A 90 -24.30 -29.58 -25.35
N TYR A 91 -23.77 -29.07 -26.43
CA TYR A 91 -22.50 -28.38 -26.46
C TYR A 91 -22.52 -27.11 -25.57
N ASN A 92 -21.43 -26.90 -24.84
CA ASN A 92 -21.22 -25.69 -24.07
C ASN A 92 -20.60 -24.58 -24.97
N PHE A 93 -21.42 -23.83 -25.67
CA PHE A 93 -20.96 -22.79 -26.61
C PHE A 93 -20.18 -21.64 -25.96
N SER A 94 -20.25 -21.49 -24.65
CA SER A 94 -19.47 -20.46 -23.94
C SER A 94 -18.03 -20.91 -23.67
N SER A 95 -17.72 -22.21 -23.75
CA SER A 95 -16.38 -22.73 -23.54
C SER A 95 -15.49 -22.51 -24.77
N ARG A 96 -14.23 -22.12 -24.52
CA ARG A 96 -13.19 -22.03 -25.57
C ARG A 96 -12.87 -23.41 -26.20
N ILE A 97 -13.00 -24.48 -25.44
CA ILE A 97 -12.86 -25.85 -25.95
C ILE A 97 -13.86 -26.07 -27.09
N THR A 98 -15.15 -25.77 -26.85
CA THR A 98 -16.19 -25.89 -27.84
C THR A 98 -16.00 -24.93 -29.03
N GLN A 99 -15.63 -23.69 -28.78
CA GLN A 99 -15.38 -22.70 -29.82
C GLN A 99 -14.25 -23.12 -30.77
N ASN A 100 -13.12 -23.59 -30.19
CA ASN A 100 -12.00 -24.08 -30.97
C ASN A 100 -12.32 -25.37 -31.76
N TYR A 101 -13.06 -26.31 -31.13
CA TYR A 101 -13.56 -27.47 -31.84
C TYR A 101 -14.45 -27.09 -33.03
N LEU A 102 -15.42 -26.22 -32.83
CA LEU A 102 -16.32 -25.76 -33.90
C LEU A 102 -15.56 -24.99 -35.00
N PHE A 103 -14.53 -24.25 -34.66
CA PHE A 103 -13.66 -23.63 -35.66
C PHE A 103 -13.02 -24.70 -36.57
N PHE A 104 -12.43 -25.76 -36.02
CA PHE A 104 -11.89 -26.85 -36.82
C PHE A 104 -12.98 -27.58 -37.61
N TYR A 105 -14.07 -27.93 -36.97
CA TYR A 105 -15.19 -28.61 -37.61
C TYR A 105 -15.70 -27.85 -38.83
N ASN A 106 -15.95 -26.54 -38.71
CA ASN A 106 -16.41 -25.68 -39.79
C ASN A 106 -15.36 -25.46 -40.89
N GLN A 107 -14.06 -25.38 -40.52
CA GLN A 107 -13.02 -25.22 -41.55
C GLN A 107 -12.82 -26.49 -42.39
N ILE A 108 -12.84 -27.66 -41.76
CA ILE A 108 -12.68 -28.95 -42.45
C ILE A 108 -13.88 -29.21 -43.37
N GLN A 109 -15.08 -28.84 -42.97
CA GLN A 109 -16.30 -28.98 -43.78
C GLN A 109 -16.26 -28.19 -45.09
N ARG A 110 -15.38 -27.19 -45.23
CA ARG A 110 -15.20 -26.43 -46.49
C ARG A 110 -14.49 -27.22 -47.60
N GLU A 111 -13.88 -28.35 -47.23
CA GLU A 111 -13.12 -29.25 -48.09
C GLU A 111 -11.99 -28.57 -48.89
N ASP A 112 -11.46 -27.44 -48.45
CA ASP A 112 -10.29 -26.82 -49.04
C ASP A 112 -9.06 -27.74 -49.01
N ILE A 113 -8.98 -28.66 -47.99
CA ILE A 113 -7.96 -29.68 -47.82
C ILE A 113 -8.70 -30.97 -47.46
N SER A 114 -8.37 -32.11 -48.09
CA SER A 114 -9.00 -33.37 -47.74
C SER A 114 -8.60 -33.84 -46.35
N VAL A 115 -9.51 -34.60 -45.69
CA VAL A 115 -9.24 -35.14 -44.32
C VAL A 115 -8.03 -36.05 -44.31
N ASP A 116 -7.72 -36.80 -45.39
CA ASP A 116 -6.54 -37.63 -45.51
C ASP A 116 -5.25 -36.81 -45.53
N GLN A 117 -5.25 -35.69 -46.29
CA GLN A 117 -4.12 -34.76 -46.31
C GLN A 117 -3.88 -34.10 -44.98
N LEU A 118 -4.98 -33.69 -44.31
CA LEU A 118 -4.89 -33.05 -42.97
C LEU A 118 -4.38 -34.05 -41.94
N PHE A 119 -4.89 -35.28 -41.92
CA PHE A 119 -4.43 -36.33 -41.03
C PHE A 119 -2.96 -36.70 -41.29
N THR A 120 -2.55 -36.82 -42.56
CA THR A 120 -1.15 -37.05 -42.92
C THR A 120 -0.25 -35.90 -42.46
N ALA A 121 -0.73 -34.65 -42.46
CA ALA A 121 0.02 -33.53 -41.95
C ALA A 121 0.18 -33.59 -40.41
N VAL A 122 -0.85 -34.04 -39.69
CA VAL A 122 -0.78 -34.28 -38.24
C VAL A 122 0.22 -35.39 -37.91
N GLU A 123 0.23 -36.47 -38.68
CA GLU A 123 1.23 -37.56 -38.48
C GLU A 123 2.68 -37.16 -38.73
N LYS A 124 2.91 -36.08 -39.48
CA LYS A 124 4.25 -35.53 -39.71
C LYS A 124 4.73 -34.60 -38.58
N LEU A 125 3.90 -34.21 -37.63
CA LEU A 125 4.32 -33.41 -36.51
C LEU A 125 5.38 -34.15 -35.67
N GLN A 126 6.47 -33.49 -35.45
CA GLN A 126 7.55 -34.00 -34.58
C GLN A 126 7.31 -33.45 -33.14
N ILE A 127 7.24 -34.38 -32.21
CA ILE A 127 7.02 -34.08 -30.81
C ILE A 127 8.27 -34.52 -30.03
N ILE A 128 8.87 -33.60 -29.31
CA ILE A 128 9.86 -33.93 -28.27
C ILE A 128 9.10 -34.19 -26.99
N ASP A 129 9.18 -35.38 -26.46
CA ASP A 129 8.57 -35.80 -25.20
C ASP A 129 9.68 -35.89 -24.13
N ILE A 130 9.49 -35.14 -23.04
CA ILE A 130 10.38 -35.13 -21.88
C ILE A 130 9.55 -35.54 -20.66
N THR A 131 9.85 -36.70 -20.12
CA THR A 131 9.20 -37.17 -18.87
C THR A 131 10.10 -36.86 -17.69
N LEU A 132 9.61 -36.06 -16.75
CA LEU A 132 10.30 -35.74 -15.50
C LEU A 132 10.04 -36.84 -14.45
N THR A 133 11.07 -37.13 -13.65
CA THR A 133 11.03 -38.17 -12.61
C THR A 133 11.34 -37.54 -11.25
N PRO A 134 10.33 -37.13 -10.46
CA PRO A 134 10.56 -36.70 -9.08
C PRO A 134 11.12 -37.85 -8.22
N PRO A 135 12.00 -37.60 -7.23
CA PRO A 135 12.44 -36.25 -6.77
C PRO A 135 13.67 -35.69 -7.51
N ASP A 136 14.24 -36.43 -8.48
CA ASP A 136 15.47 -36.02 -9.16
C ASP A 136 15.24 -34.76 -10.04
N ASP A 137 14.07 -34.67 -10.66
CA ASP A 137 13.64 -33.51 -11.43
C ASP A 137 12.62 -32.68 -10.62
N ASP A 138 12.84 -31.35 -10.54
CA ASP A 138 11.83 -30.44 -9.99
C ASP A 138 10.94 -29.87 -11.11
N PRO A 139 9.64 -30.33 -11.18
CA PRO A 139 8.73 -29.88 -12.23
C PRO A 139 8.50 -28.39 -12.25
N GLN A 140 8.58 -27.73 -11.09
CA GLN A 140 8.38 -26.28 -10.95
C GLN A 140 9.54 -25.50 -11.58
N LEU A 141 10.78 -25.91 -11.33
CA LEU A 141 11.97 -25.27 -11.94
C LEU A 141 11.98 -25.44 -13.46
N VAL A 142 11.61 -26.63 -13.95
CA VAL A 142 11.51 -26.89 -15.39
C VAL A 142 10.42 -26.02 -16.02
N PHE A 143 9.25 -25.94 -15.39
CA PHE A 143 8.17 -25.07 -15.85
C PHE A 143 8.58 -23.59 -15.91
N GLU A 144 9.21 -23.07 -14.85
CA GLU A 144 9.73 -21.71 -14.81
C GLU A 144 10.74 -21.43 -15.92
N SER A 145 11.67 -22.38 -16.16
CA SER A 145 12.70 -22.26 -17.19
C SER A 145 12.11 -22.24 -18.61
N LEU A 146 11.14 -23.11 -18.91
CA LEU A 146 10.50 -23.21 -20.21
C LEU A 146 9.65 -21.98 -20.51
N ASN A 147 8.91 -21.47 -19.54
CA ASN A 147 8.09 -20.27 -19.71
C ASN A 147 8.92 -18.99 -19.89
N SER A 148 10.19 -18.99 -19.47
CA SER A 148 11.09 -17.85 -19.72
C SER A 148 11.53 -17.72 -21.17
N THR A 149 11.35 -18.77 -22.01
CA THR A 149 11.80 -18.84 -23.41
C THR A 149 10.68 -18.94 -24.45
N GLY A 150 9.39 -19.06 -24.00
CA GLY A 150 8.23 -19.28 -24.86
C GLY A 150 7.27 -18.09 -24.94
N LEU A 151 6.03 -18.35 -25.39
CA LEU A 151 4.91 -17.40 -25.23
C LEU A 151 4.59 -17.29 -23.74
N ASP A 152 4.78 -16.09 -23.18
CA ASP A 152 4.57 -15.83 -21.76
C ASP A 152 3.13 -16.14 -21.33
N LEU A 153 2.99 -17.04 -20.36
CA LEU A 153 1.77 -17.16 -19.59
C LEU A 153 1.54 -15.86 -18.80
N ASN A 154 0.29 -15.48 -18.61
CA ASN A 154 0.01 -14.38 -17.68
C ASN A 154 0.41 -14.76 -16.24
N GLU A 155 0.66 -13.77 -15.41
CA GLU A 155 1.15 -13.99 -14.05
C GLU A 155 0.17 -14.83 -13.19
N GLY A 156 -1.15 -14.67 -13.41
CA GLY A 156 -2.18 -15.46 -12.75
C GLY A 156 -2.09 -16.96 -13.10
N ASP A 157 -1.81 -17.29 -14.37
CA ASP A 157 -1.63 -18.69 -14.80
C ASP A 157 -0.35 -19.30 -14.20
N LYS A 158 0.74 -18.51 -14.11
CA LYS A 158 1.98 -18.95 -13.45
C LYS A 158 1.71 -19.26 -11.96
N ILE A 159 0.96 -18.41 -11.28
CA ILE A 159 0.58 -18.59 -9.87
C ILE A 159 -0.34 -19.81 -9.71
N ARG A 160 -1.33 -20.00 -10.59
CA ARG A 160 -2.19 -21.20 -10.57
C ARG A 160 -1.34 -22.46 -10.62
N ASN A 161 -0.40 -22.50 -11.56
CA ASN A 161 0.46 -23.66 -11.71
C ASN A 161 1.35 -23.88 -10.47
N PHE A 162 1.91 -22.81 -9.90
CA PHE A 162 2.66 -22.90 -8.64
C PHE A 162 1.82 -23.47 -7.49
N VAL A 163 0.55 -23.07 -7.39
CA VAL A 163 -0.37 -23.55 -6.36
C VAL A 163 -0.71 -25.01 -6.54
N LEU A 164 -0.88 -25.48 -7.77
CA LEU A 164 -1.35 -26.85 -8.07
C LEU A 164 -0.20 -27.84 -8.25
N MET A 165 0.96 -27.43 -8.71
CA MET A 165 2.14 -28.29 -8.88
C MET A 165 2.65 -28.86 -7.55
N ARG A 166 3.40 -29.94 -7.60
CA ARG A 166 3.95 -30.69 -6.46
C ARG A 166 2.90 -31.36 -5.56
N ARG A 167 1.68 -31.61 -6.07
CA ARG A 167 0.58 -32.26 -5.37
C ARG A 167 0.14 -33.51 -6.14
N SER A 168 -0.44 -34.46 -5.44
CA SER A 168 -1.13 -35.59 -6.09
C SER A 168 -2.30 -35.07 -6.93
N MET A 169 -2.79 -35.85 -7.89
CA MET A 169 -3.92 -35.46 -8.75
C MET A 169 -5.18 -35.16 -7.93
N GLU A 170 -5.45 -35.95 -6.88
CA GLU A 170 -6.59 -35.73 -5.99
C GLU A 170 -6.46 -34.43 -5.20
N GLU A 171 -5.27 -34.12 -4.68
CA GLU A 171 -5.00 -32.84 -4.01
C GLU A 171 -5.07 -31.65 -4.97
N GLN A 172 -4.62 -31.79 -6.21
CA GLN A 172 -4.74 -30.73 -7.23
C GLN A 172 -6.20 -30.41 -7.53
N GLU A 173 -7.06 -31.43 -7.69
CA GLU A 173 -8.49 -31.23 -7.90
C GLU A 173 -9.13 -30.55 -6.70
N GLN A 174 -8.80 -30.99 -5.49
CA GLN A 174 -9.31 -30.38 -4.27
C GLN A 174 -8.89 -28.91 -4.13
N PHE A 175 -7.60 -28.59 -4.33
CA PHE A 175 -7.10 -27.22 -4.27
C PHE A 175 -7.70 -26.32 -5.34
N TYR A 176 -7.90 -26.85 -6.54
CA TYR A 176 -8.57 -26.13 -7.60
C TYR A 176 -10.03 -25.81 -7.24
N ASP A 177 -10.79 -26.80 -6.78
CA ASP A 177 -12.21 -26.64 -6.46
C ASP A 177 -12.42 -25.76 -5.21
N ASP A 178 -11.64 -25.97 -4.16
CA ASP A 178 -11.81 -25.29 -2.88
C ASP A 178 -11.28 -23.85 -2.87
N TYR A 179 -10.25 -23.57 -3.65
CA TYR A 179 -9.56 -22.28 -3.62
C TYR A 179 -9.51 -21.58 -4.98
N TRP A 180 -8.89 -22.21 -6.00
CA TRP A 180 -8.55 -21.50 -7.22
C TRP A 180 -9.77 -21.15 -8.09
N CYS A 181 -10.65 -22.12 -8.34
CA CYS A 181 -11.88 -21.89 -9.11
C CYS A 181 -12.76 -20.79 -8.49
N PRO A 182 -13.00 -20.74 -7.18
CA PRO A 182 -13.65 -19.60 -6.54
C PRO A 182 -12.93 -18.27 -6.73
N ILE A 183 -11.60 -18.24 -6.72
CA ILE A 183 -10.80 -17.04 -6.97
C ILE A 183 -11.00 -16.56 -8.41
N GLU A 184 -10.86 -17.44 -9.40
CA GLU A 184 -11.10 -17.11 -10.81
C GLU A 184 -12.51 -16.59 -11.06
N LYS A 185 -13.53 -17.24 -10.53
CA LYS A 185 -14.93 -16.83 -10.67
C LYS A 185 -15.22 -15.46 -10.09
N ASN A 186 -14.61 -15.13 -8.95
CA ASN A 186 -14.86 -13.86 -8.26
C ASN A 186 -13.98 -12.72 -8.78
N ALA A 187 -12.74 -12.98 -9.14
CA ALA A 187 -11.77 -11.93 -9.43
C ALA A 187 -11.26 -11.91 -10.87
N GLY A 188 -11.31 -13.04 -11.57
CA GLY A 188 -10.66 -13.21 -12.87
C GLY A 188 -11.49 -12.84 -14.08
N TYR A 189 -12.82 -12.98 -14.03
CA TYR A 189 -13.66 -12.82 -15.22
C TYR A 189 -13.79 -11.36 -15.64
N ASP A 190 -13.40 -11.07 -16.88
CA ASP A 190 -13.63 -9.80 -17.55
C ASP A 190 -14.71 -9.97 -18.64
N LYS A 191 -15.83 -9.26 -18.46
CA LYS A 191 -16.96 -9.28 -19.42
C LYS A 191 -16.63 -8.66 -20.79
N GLN A 192 -15.71 -7.70 -20.83
CA GLN A 192 -15.38 -7.00 -22.07
C GLN A 192 -14.54 -7.88 -23.00
N THR A 193 -13.57 -8.58 -22.44
CA THR A 193 -12.66 -9.46 -23.19
C THR A 193 -13.13 -10.91 -23.23
N ASN A 194 -14.16 -11.26 -22.46
CA ASN A 194 -14.62 -12.64 -22.23
C ASN A 194 -13.46 -13.57 -21.84
N SER A 195 -12.58 -13.10 -20.99
CA SER A 195 -11.37 -13.81 -20.55
C SER A 195 -11.23 -13.81 -19.03
N TYR A 196 -10.41 -14.73 -18.55
CA TYR A 196 -10.06 -14.81 -17.13
C TYR A 196 -8.61 -14.38 -16.96
N ASP A 197 -8.39 -13.37 -16.10
CA ASP A 197 -7.09 -12.94 -15.65
C ASP A 197 -7.18 -12.45 -14.20
N VAL A 198 -6.60 -13.20 -13.28
CA VAL A 198 -6.56 -12.88 -11.84
C VAL A 198 -5.37 -12.02 -11.46
N SER A 199 -4.43 -11.75 -12.38
CA SER A 199 -3.19 -11.02 -12.08
C SER A 199 -3.43 -9.65 -11.48
N PRO A 200 -4.37 -8.80 -11.99
CA PRO A 200 -4.64 -7.50 -11.38
C PRO A 200 -5.15 -7.59 -9.94
N PHE A 201 -5.98 -8.60 -9.66
CA PHE A 201 -6.49 -8.85 -8.30
C PHE A 201 -5.37 -9.29 -7.35
N ILE A 202 -4.53 -10.27 -7.78
CA ILE A 202 -3.43 -10.76 -6.94
C ILE A 202 -2.43 -9.63 -6.66
N ARG A 203 -2.15 -8.77 -7.63
CA ARG A 203 -1.33 -7.57 -7.42
C ARG A 203 -1.92 -6.65 -6.35
N ASP A 204 -3.22 -6.41 -6.40
CA ASP A 204 -3.91 -5.56 -5.42
C ASP A 204 -3.88 -6.20 -4.02
N TYR A 205 -4.05 -7.53 -3.93
CA TYR A 205 -3.94 -8.29 -2.69
C TYR A 205 -2.52 -8.23 -2.08
N LEU A 206 -1.50 -8.52 -2.88
CA LEU A 206 -0.10 -8.41 -2.45
C LEU A 206 0.24 -6.98 -2.02
N GLY A 207 -0.28 -5.98 -2.76
CA GLY A 207 -0.12 -4.58 -2.41
C GLY A 207 -0.66 -4.23 -1.02
N ILE A 208 -1.80 -4.81 -0.62
CA ILE A 208 -2.36 -4.65 0.74
C ILE A 208 -1.41 -5.27 1.78
N LYS A 209 -0.87 -6.46 1.50
CA LYS A 209 -0.05 -7.22 2.44
C LYS A 209 1.35 -6.64 2.62
N GLU A 210 2.02 -6.32 1.51
CA GLU A 210 3.39 -5.82 1.48
C GLU A 210 3.47 -4.28 1.52
N ARG A 211 2.32 -3.57 1.46
CA ARG A 211 2.20 -2.10 1.47
C ARG A 211 2.96 -1.40 0.34
N ARG A 212 3.19 -2.11 -0.74
CA ARG A 212 3.83 -1.61 -1.96
C ARG A 212 3.16 -2.20 -3.19
N LEU A 213 3.16 -1.48 -4.29
CA LEU A 213 2.59 -1.95 -5.54
C LEU A 213 3.67 -2.60 -6.39
N THR A 214 3.54 -3.90 -6.62
CA THR A 214 4.44 -4.69 -7.46
C THR A 214 4.14 -4.45 -8.93
N ALA A 215 5.16 -4.46 -9.79
CA ALA A 215 4.98 -4.41 -11.23
C ALA A 215 4.26 -5.66 -11.74
N MET A 216 3.40 -5.51 -12.76
CA MET A 216 2.58 -6.65 -13.27
C MET A 216 3.40 -7.89 -13.61
N LYS A 217 4.58 -7.73 -14.18
CA LYS A 217 5.48 -8.83 -14.59
C LYS A 217 6.23 -9.50 -13.43
N GLU A 218 6.11 -8.97 -12.22
CA GLU A 218 6.82 -9.45 -11.02
C GLU A 218 5.86 -10.09 -10.01
N ILE A 219 4.56 -10.16 -10.32
CA ILE A 219 3.52 -10.63 -9.40
C ILE A 219 3.75 -12.08 -9.00
N TYR A 220 4.15 -12.92 -9.95
CA TYR A 220 4.42 -14.34 -9.69
C TYR A 220 5.53 -14.52 -8.67
N GLN A 221 6.68 -13.85 -8.86
CA GLN A 221 7.79 -13.95 -7.92
C GLN A 221 7.42 -13.41 -6.54
N GLU A 222 6.77 -12.27 -6.51
CA GLU A 222 6.30 -11.66 -5.25
C GLU A 222 5.32 -12.57 -4.50
N PHE A 223 4.40 -13.23 -5.22
CA PHE A 223 3.46 -14.18 -4.61
C PHE A 223 4.19 -15.40 -4.04
N LYS A 224 5.17 -15.93 -4.75
CA LYS A 224 6.00 -17.05 -4.31
C LYS A 224 6.76 -16.69 -3.03
N ASP A 225 7.45 -15.56 -3.02
CA ASP A 225 8.19 -15.06 -1.86
C ASP A 225 7.25 -14.81 -0.65
N TYR A 226 6.04 -14.29 -0.92
CA TYR A 226 5.04 -14.07 0.11
C TYR A 226 4.56 -15.38 0.74
N VAL A 227 4.30 -16.41 -0.07
CA VAL A 227 3.90 -17.74 0.41
C VAL A 227 5.03 -18.40 1.21
N GLU A 228 6.28 -18.32 0.73
CA GLU A 228 7.46 -18.89 1.41
C GLU A 228 7.66 -18.26 2.80
N LYS A 229 7.53 -16.93 2.91
CA LYS A 229 7.60 -16.22 4.20
C LYS A 229 6.50 -16.65 5.19
N ARG A 230 5.31 -16.99 4.70
CA ARG A 230 4.15 -17.40 5.52
C ARG A 230 4.17 -18.87 5.90
N GLY A 231 4.83 -19.72 5.14
CA GLY A 231 5.06 -21.15 5.41
C GLY A 231 3.87 -22.09 5.18
N GLN A 232 2.64 -21.59 5.02
CA GLN A 232 1.43 -22.39 4.77
C GLN A 232 0.61 -21.80 3.62
N ILE A 233 0.70 -22.44 2.46
CA ILE A 233 0.01 -21.97 1.25
C ILE A 233 -1.51 -22.00 1.39
N GLU A 234 -2.07 -22.97 2.12
CA GLU A 234 -3.52 -23.08 2.29
C GLU A 234 -4.13 -21.86 2.98
N ASP A 235 -3.46 -21.33 4.01
CA ASP A 235 -3.95 -20.16 4.73
C ASP A 235 -3.89 -18.93 3.83
N VAL A 236 -2.85 -18.81 3.00
CA VAL A 236 -2.76 -17.76 1.98
C VAL A 236 -3.91 -17.89 0.96
N LEU A 237 -4.23 -19.10 0.51
CA LEU A 237 -5.30 -19.33 -0.45
C LEU A 237 -6.70 -19.11 0.13
N LYS A 238 -6.93 -19.47 1.39
CA LYS A 238 -8.18 -19.14 2.11
C LYS A 238 -8.37 -17.63 2.16
N GLU A 239 -7.33 -16.91 2.58
CA GLU A 239 -7.35 -15.47 2.64
C GLU A 239 -7.56 -14.85 1.25
N LEU A 240 -6.80 -15.29 0.25
CA LEU A 240 -6.91 -14.83 -1.14
C LEU A 240 -8.33 -15.03 -1.70
N ARG A 241 -8.96 -16.21 -1.43
CA ARG A 241 -10.34 -16.50 -1.81
C ARG A 241 -11.34 -15.51 -1.20
N ASP A 242 -11.16 -15.16 0.07
CA ASP A 242 -12.05 -14.20 0.74
C ASP A 242 -11.84 -12.77 0.20
N TYR A 243 -10.61 -12.38 -0.10
CA TYR A 243 -10.34 -11.12 -0.81
C TYR A 243 -10.91 -11.12 -2.24
N ALA A 244 -10.91 -12.26 -2.95
CA ALA A 244 -11.55 -12.36 -4.26
C ALA A 244 -13.06 -12.08 -4.21
N LYS A 245 -13.76 -12.57 -3.16
CA LYS A 245 -15.18 -12.24 -2.93
C LYS A 245 -15.39 -10.74 -2.70
N ARG A 246 -14.52 -10.08 -1.92
CA ARG A 246 -14.56 -8.63 -1.70
C ARG A 246 -14.29 -7.86 -2.99
N TYR A 247 -13.32 -8.30 -3.77
CA TYR A 247 -13.01 -7.73 -5.08
C TYR A 247 -14.20 -7.82 -6.04
N ASN A 248 -14.94 -8.95 -6.02
CA ASN A 248 -16.17 -9.12 -6.77
C ASN A 248 -17.27 -8.15 -6.31
N LYS A 249 -17.48 -8.01 -4.99
CA LYS A 249 -18.42 -7.03 -4.43
C LYS A 249 -18.17 -5.61 -4.94
N ILE A 250 -16.90 -5.23 -5.08
CA ILE A 250 -16.50 -3.90 -5.59
C ILE A 250 -16.78 -3.78 -7.09
N ARG A 251 -16.44 -4.81 -7.88
CA ARG A 251 -16.55 -4.76 -9.35
C ARG A 251 -17.97 -4.94 -9.87
N VAL A 252 -18.69 -5.87 -9.30
CA VAL A 252 -20.02 -6.29 -9.79
C VAL A 252 -21.12 -5.69 -8.94
N GLY A 253 -20.84 -5.41 -7.67
CA GLY A 253 -21.82 -5.04 -6.68
C GLY A 253 -22.61 -6.25 -6.14
N ASN A 254 -23.57 -5.97 -5.27
CA ASN A 254 -24.50 -6.96 -4.74
C ASN A 254 -25.90 -6.35 -4.76
N PRO A 255 -26.92 -7.03 -5.31
CA PRO A 255 -28.31 -6.54 -5.30
C PRO A 255 -28.85 -6.19 -3.92
N ASN A 256 -28.34 -6.86 -2.88
CA ASN A 256 -28.76 -6.64 -1.49
C ASN A 256 -28.09 -5.43 -0.82
N PHE A 257 -27.15 -4.77 -1.47
CA PHE A 257 -26.55 -3.56 -0.94
C PHE A 257 -27.53 -2.38 -0.94
N PRO A 258 -27.43 -1.44 0.04
CA PRO A 258 -28.14 -0.18 0.00
C PRO A 258 -28.00 0.52 -1.35
N ILE A 259 -29.07 1.15 -1.82
CA ILE A 259 -29.09 1.81 -3.14
C ILE A 259 -27.94 2.80 -3.31
N LYS A 260 -27.64 3.59 -2.27
CA LYS A 260 -26.54 4.57 -2.28
C LYS A 260 -25.19 3.90 -2.48
N LEU A 261 -24.90 2.79 -1.78
CA LEU A 261 -23.67 2.04 -1.94
C LEU A 261 -23.55 1.46 -3.34
N ARG A 262 -24.61 0.84 -3.88
CA ARG A 262 -24.63 0.31 -5.25
C ARG A 262 -24.33 1.40 -6.28
N ALA A 263 -24.94 2.57 -6.12
CA ALA A 263 -24.73 3.70 -7.01
C ALA A 263 -23.27 4.21 -6.94
N SER A 264 -22.69 4.33 -5.74
CA SER A 264 -21.29 4.74 -5.58
C SER A 264 -20.31 3.74 -6.19
N LEU A 265 -20.48 2.44 -5.92
CA LEU A 265 -19.64 1.39 -6.53
C LEU A 265 -19.76 1.40 -8.06
N TYR A 266 -20.97 1.56 -8.59
CA TYR A 266 -21.19 1.66 -10.03
C TYR A 266 -20.45 2.86 -10.63
N ARG A 267 -20.53 4.04 -9.99
CA ARG A 267 -19.83 5.25 -10.42
C ARG A 267 -18.31 5.12 -10.36
N LEU A 268 -17.77 4.54 -9.27
CA LEU A 268 -16.33 4.28 -9.15
C LEU A 268 -15.81 3.35 -10.25
N ASN A 269 -16.58 2.31 -10.59
CA ASN A 269 -16.23 1.44 -11.71
C ASN A 269 -16.31 2.16 -13.08
N ARG A 270 -17.28 3.05 -13.28
CA ARG A 270 -17.40 3.88 -14.51
C ARG A 270 -16.31 4.94 -14.60
N PHE A 271 -15.81 5.42 -13.46
CA PHE A 271 -14.64 6.29 -13.40
C PHE A 271 -13.34 5.55 -13.77
N GLU A 272 -13.41 4.22 -13.84
CA GLU A 272 -12.29 3.30 -14.13
C GLU A 272 -11.12 3.45 -13.14
N SER A 273 -11.39 3.81 -11.91
CA SER A 273 -10.38 3.94 -10.89
C SER A 273 -10.11 2.59 -10.20
N SER A 274 -9.13 1.85 -10.71
CA SER A 274 -8.69 0.60 -10.07
C SER A 274 -7.83 0.86 -8.83
N VAL A 275 -7.22 2.03 -8.70
CA VAL A 275 -6.26 2.36 -7.62
C VAL A 275 -6.88 2.35 -6.21
N CYS A 276 -8.20 2.56 -6.08
CA CYS A 276 -8.89 2.51 -4.79
C CYS A 276 -9.33 1.09 -4.37
N ARG A 277 -9.26 0.08 -5.26
CA ARG A 277 -9.71 -1.29 -4.97
C ARG A 277 -9.01 -1.92 -3.76
N PRO A 278 -7.69 -1.82 -3.59
CA PRO A 278 -7.02 -2.33 -2.40
C PRO A 278 -7.61 -1.77 -1.10
N PHE A 279 -7.82 -0.46 -1.02
CA PHE A 279 -8.45 0.17 0.12
C PHE A 279 -9.89 -0.31 0.35
N LEU A 280 -10.69 -0.38 -0.70
CA LEU A 280 -12.09 -0.83 -0.60
C LEU A 280 -12.17 -2.31 -0.20
N MET A 281 -11.24 -3.19 -0.59
CA MET A 281 -11.18 -4.57 -0.10
C MET A 281 -10.97 -4.63 1.41
N GLU A 282 -10.11 -3.76 1.96
CA GLU A 282 -9.92 -3.63 3.42
C GLU A 282 -11.16 -3.05 4.11
N VAL A 283 -11.83 -2.07 3.51
CA VAL A 283 -13.10 -1.52 4.02
C VAL A 283 -14.18 -2.60 4.08
N PHE A 284 -14.30 -3.46 3.06
CA PHE A 284 -15.22 -4.60 3.10
C PHE A 284 -14.80 -5.67 4.11
N ARG A 285 -13.50 -5.86 4.36
CA ARG A 285 -13.02 -6.73 5.44
C ARG A 285 -13.51 -6.20 6.80
N LEU A 286 -13.34 -4.91 7.06
CA LEU A 286 -13.81 -4.27 8.29
C LEU A 286 -15.34 -4.34 8.43
N GLN A 287 -16.08 -4.28 7.31
CA GLN A 287 -17.52 -4.47 7.31
C GLN A 287 -17.91 -5.92 7.65
N GLU A 288 -17.21 -6.92 7.15
CA GLU A 288 -17.44 -8.33 7.46
C GLU A 288 -17.05 -8.69 8.91
N GLU A 289 -16.19 -7.91 9.54
CA GLU A 289 -15.80 -7.99 10.96
C GLU A 289 -16.71 -7.14 11.89
N ASP A 290 -17.83 -6.63 11.36
CA ASP A 290 -18.78 -5.78 12.08
C ASP A 290 -18.18 -4.47 12.67
N VAL A 291 -17.03 -4.04 12.16
CA VAL A 291 -16.41 -2.74 12.51
C VAL A 291 -17.09 -1.59 11.77
N LEU A 292 -17.51 -1.83 10.53
CA LEU A 292 -18.20 -0.87 9.68
C LEU A 292 -19.57 -1.42 9.25
N THR A 293 -20.55 -0.53 9.12
CA THR A 293 -21.84 -0.84 8.49
C THR A 293 -21.77 -0.71 6.97
N LEU A 294 -22.75 -1.23 6.23
CA LEU A 294 -22.85 -1.00 4.80
C LEU A 294 -23.11 0.48 4.44
N GLU A 295 -23.70 1.24 5.32
CA GLU A 295 -23.87 2.68 5.22
C GLU A 295 -22.52 3.39 5.31
N ASP A 296 -21.66 2.98 6.24
CA ASP A 296 -20.29 3.49 6.36
C ASP A 296 -19.46 3.21 5.11
N VAL A 297 -19.57 1.98 4.56
CA VAL A 297 -18.92 1.64 3.27
C VAL A 297 -19.42 2.58 2.16
N GLY A 298 -20.71 2.91 2.15
CA GLY A 298 -21.28 3.88 1.20
C GLY A 298 -20.68 5.28 1.35
N GLU A 299 -20.49 5.75 2.59
CA GLU A 299 -19.88 7.05 2.87
C GLU A 299 -18.38 7.05 2.52
N VAL A 300 -17.66 5.95 2.81
CA VAL A 300 -16.27 5.77 2.35
C VAL A 300 -16.17 5.89 0.83
N CYS A 301 -17.04 5.20 0.09
CA CYS A 301 -17.07 5.29 -1.38
C CYS A 301 -17.30 6.73 -1.84
N ARG A 302 -18.19 7.49 -1.17
CA ARG A 302 -18.48 8.89 -1.49
C ARG A 302 -17.27 9.80 -1.26
N ILE A 303 -16.54 9.60 -0.16
CA ILE A 303 -15.30 10.33 0.12
C ILE A 303 -14.23 10.01 -0.93
N VAL A 304 -14.11 8.75 -1.34
CA VAL A 304 -13.19 8.32 -2.40
C VAL A 304 -13.56 8.93 -3.75
N GLU A 305 -14.86 8.95 -4.12
CA GLU A 305 -15.35 9.64 -5.32
C GLU A 305 -14.96 11.12 -5.30
N SER A 306 -15.16 11.80 -4.16
CA SER A 306 -14.81 13.21 -4.00
C SER A 306 -13.30 13.44 -4.15
N TYR A 307 -12.47 12.65 -3.48
CA TYR A 307 -11.01 12.74 -3.60
C TYR A 307 -10.54 12.58 -5.05
N LEU A 308 -11.02 11.55 -5.74
CA LEU A 308 -10.61 11.26 -7.12
C LEU A 308 -11.03 12.36 -8.09
N LEU A 309 -12.29 12.82 -8.01
CA LEU A 309 -12.77 13.85 -8.93
C LEU A 309 -12.14 15.21 -8.65
N ARG A 310 -12.04 15.63 -7.40
CA ARG A 310 -11.42 16.92 -7.06
C ARG A 310 -9.99 16.99 -7.58
N ARG A 311 -9.22 15.92 -7.43
CA ARG A 311 -7.86 15.85 -7.97
C ARG A 311 -7.80 15.88 -9.49
N LEU A 312 -8.74 15.21 -10.17
CA LEU A 312 -8.86 15.25 -11.63
C LEU A 312 -9.17 16.66 -12.13
N ILE A 313 -10.06 17.36 -11.45
CA ILE A 313 -10.44 18.74 -11.82
C ILE A 313 -9.30 19.71 -11.58
N CYS A 314 -8.53 19.54 -10.50
CA CYS A 314 -7.37 20.38 -10.14
C CYS A 314 -6.07 19.93 -10.82
N ASP A 315 -6.09 19.04 -11.80
CA ASP A 315 -4.91 18.55 -12.54
C ASP A 315 -3.79 17.96 -11.67
N LEU A 316 -4.13 17.40 -10.51
CA LEU A 316 -3.15 16.75 -9.65
C LEU A 316 -2.72 15.41 -10.22
N PRO A 317 -1.42 15.07 -10.20
CA PRO A 317 -0.88 13.85 -10.79
C PRO A 317 -1.45 12.58 -10.14
N SER A 318 -1.76 11.56 -10.95
CA SER A 318 -2.36 10.30 -10.49
C SER A 318 -1.36 9.31 -9.89
N ASN A 319 -0.07 9.47 -10.14
CA ASN A 319 0.97 8.50 -9.77
C ASN A 319 1.13 8.24 -8.27
N THR A 320 0.66 9.15 -7.41
CA THR A 320 0.70 8.99 -5.94
C THR A 320 -0.53 8.26 -5.38
N GLN A 321 -1.60 8.13 -6.15
CA GLN A 321 -2.88 7.61 -5.67
C GLN A 321 -2.77 6.16 -5.19
N SER A 322 -2.05 5.30 -5.91
CA SER A 322 -1.86 3.89 -5.52
C SER A 322 -1.24 3.78 -4.13
N LYS A 323 -0.19 4.55 -3.84
CA LYS A 323 0.45 4.55 -2.52
C LYS A 323 -0.51 5.05 -1.43
N VAL A 324 -1.28 6.09 -1.71
CA VAL A 324 -2.27 6.61 -0.76
C VAL A 324 -3.27 5.52 -0.38
N PHE A 325 -3.91 4.87 -1.36
CA PHE A 325 -4.93 3.87 -1.08
C PHE A 325 -4.39 2.58 -0.45
N LEU A 326 -3.14 2.20 -0.72
CA LEU A 326 -2.50 1.05 -0.07
C LEU A 326 -2.22 1.28 1.42
N THR A 327 -1.94 2.50 1.84
CA THR A 327 -1.58 2.80 3.24
C THR A 327 -2.75 3.30 4.09
N LEU A 328 -3.87 3.70 3.47
CA LEU A 328 -4.94 4.48 4.10
C LEU A 328 -5.52 3.83 5.37
N CYS A 329 -5.85 2.52 5.34
CA CYS A 329 -6.35 1.81 6.53
C CYS A 329 -5.32 1.78 7.66
N ASN A 330 -4.04 1.63 7.34
CA ASN A 330 -2.98 1.68 8.34
C ASN A 330 -2.80 3.09 8.90
N ASP A 331 -2.87 4.13 8.03
CA ASP A 331 -2.76 5.52 8.45
C ASP A 331 -3.90 5.87 9.42
N ILE A 332 -5.12 5.39 9.15
CA ILE A 332 -6.27 5.53 10.06
C ILE A 332 -5.99 4.84 11.40
N LYS A 333 -5.60 3.58 11.39
CA LYS A 333 -5.32 2.81 12.61
C LYS A 333 -4.19 3.40 13.43
N ARG A 334 -3.19 4.02 12.81
CA ARG A 334 -2.06 4.66 13.51
C ARG A 334 -2.43 5.89 14.33
N LEU A 335 -3.60 6.51 14.11
CA LEU A 335 -3.99 7.71 14.83
C LEU A 335 -4.17 7.43 16.34
N ASP A 336 -4.80 6.32 16.70
CA ASP A 336 -5.07 5.93 18.08
C ASP A 336 -5.03 4.42 18.35
N GLY A 337 -4.69 3.61 17.34
CA GLY A 337 -4.60 2.15 17.45
C GLY A 337 -5.91 1.41 17.12
N THR A 338 -7.03 2.11 16.88
CA THR A 338 -8.35 1.54 16.64
C THR A 338 -8.93 1.94 15.28
N TYR A 339 -10.04 1.32 14.90
CA TYR A 339 -10.85 1.75 13.76
C TYR A 339 -12.14 2.46 14.16
N ASP A 340 -12.31 2.79 15.46
CA ASP A 340 -13.43 3.59 15.92
C ASP A 340 -13.43 4.95 15.21
N ASP A 341 -14.59 5.53 14.99
CA ASP A 341 -14.74 6.80 14.25
C ASP A 341 -14.08 6.79 12.86
N PHE A 342 -14.11 5.64 12.17
CA PHE A 342 -13.39 5.40 10.91
C PHE A 342 -13.58 6.51 9.87
N ILE A 343 -14.82 6.98 9.70
CA ILE A 343 -15.15 8.01 8.69
C ILE A 343 -14.46 9.34 9.02
N GLU A 344 -14.51 9.75 10.27
CA GLU A 344 -13.89 11.00 10.71
C GLU A 344 -12.36 10.93 10.65
N LYS A 345 -11.78 9.78 11.00
CA LYS A 345 -10.35 9.51 10.85
C LYS A 345 -9.93 9.46 9.38
N LEU A 346 -10.75 8.88 8.50
CA LEU A 346 -10.51 8.88 7.06
C LEU A 346 -10.42 10.30 6.51
N ARG A 347 -11.37 11.16 6.88
CA ARG A 347 -11.36 12.58 6.52
C ARG A 347 -10.13 13.30 7.07
N TYR A 348 -9.78 13.03 8.32
CA TYR A 348 -8.58 13.59 8.95
C TYR A 348 -7.30 13.18 8.22
N VAL A 349 -7.15 11.88 7.88
CA VAL A 349 -5.97 11.40 7.13
C VAL A 349 -5.90 12.05 5.75
N PHE A 350 -7.01 12.16 5.03
CA PHE A 350 -7.04 12.89 3.75
C PHE A 350 -6.72 14.38 3.92
N GLY A 351 -7.19 15.01 5.00
CA GLY A 351 -6.90 16.39 5.34
C GLY A 351 -5.41 16.70 5.52
N ASN A 352 -4.67 15.72 6.00
CA ASN A 352 -3.22 15.82 6.24
C ASN A 352 -2.35 15.40 5.04
N LYS A 353 -2.94 14.87 3.96
CA LYS A 353 -2.19 14.62 2.71
C LYS A 353 -1.84 15.96 2.05
N LYS A 354 -0.59 16.11 1.65
CA LYS A 354 -0.04 17.37 1.08
C LYS A 354 0.53 17.15 -0.32
N GLU A 355 0.83 18.22 -1.00
CA GLU A 355 1.47 18.23 -2.32
C GLU A 355 0.77 17.32 -3.33
N LYS A 356 1.52 16.41 -3.96
CA LYS A 356 1.00 15.49 -4.99
C LYS A 356 -0.06 14.51 -4.48
N ALA A 357 -0.22 14.34 -3.17
CA ALA A 357 -1.23 13.50 -2.56
C ALA A 357 -2.41 14.28 -1.97
N ALA A 358 -2.39 15.61 -2.02
CA ALA A 358 -3.37 16.50 -1.41
C ALA A 358 -4.82 16.16 -1.82
N PHE A 359 -5.74 16.40 -0.88
CA PHE A 359 -7.17 16.47 -1.15
C PHE A 359 -7.51 17.96 -1.39
N PRO A 360 -7.88 18.38 -2.61
CA PRO A 360 -8.13 19.79 -2.93
C PRO A 360 -9.24 20.40 -2.08
N THR A 361 -9.02 21.62 -1.64
CA THR A 361 -10.00 22.41 -0.90
C THR A 361 -11.22 22.78 -1.74
N ASP A 362 -12.24 23.37 -1.15
CA ASP A 362 -13.40 23.87 -1.91
C ASP A 362 -13.00 25.04 -2.83
N GLU A 363 -12.03 25.86 -2.41
CA GLU A 363 -11.50 26.96 -3.19
C GLU A 363 -10.73 26.43 -4.43
N ASP A 364 -9.83 25.47 -4.24
CA ASP A 364 -9.07 24.83 -5.33
C ASP A 364 -10.02 24.17 -6.34
N PHE A 365 -11.02 23.46 -5.81
CA PHE A 365 -11.98 22.73 -6.65
C PHE A 365 -12.90 23.69 -7.41
N ALA A 366 -13.36 24.77 -6.75
CA ALA A 366 -14.16 25.81 -7.40
C ALA A 366 -13.41 26.50 -8.53
N GLU A 367 -12.14 26.88 -8.28
CA GLU A 367 -11.30 27.50 -9.29
C GLU A 367 -11.01 26.53 -10.46
N GLY A 368 -10.70 25.27 -10.14
CA GLY A 368 -10.54 24.22 -11.14
C GLY A 368 -11.78 24.04 -12.01
N LEU A 369 -12.98 23.94 -11.42
CA LEU A 369 -14.25 23.77 -12.16
C LEU A 369 -14.58 24.94 -13.06
N LYS A 370 -14.34 26.19 -12.60
CA LYS A 370 -14.61 27.37 -13.39
C LYS A 370 -13.76 27.42 -14.67
N ASN A 371 -12.52 26.96 -14.58
CA ASN A 371 -11.55 27.11 -15.67
C ASN A 371 -11.35 25.86 -16.50
N LYS A 372 -11.76 24.69 -15.99
CA LYS A 372 -11.56 23.39 -16.67
C LYS A 372 -12.28 23.29 -18.00
N ASN A 373 -11.51 22.87 -18.99
CA ASN A 373 -12.06 22.48 -20.29
C ASN A 373 -12.66 21.07 -20.19
N ILE A 374 -13.92 20.99 -19.75
CA ILE A 374 -14.61 19.73 -19.51
C ILE A 374 -14.86 18.94 -20.80
N TYR A 375 -15.14 19.64 -21.91
CA TYR A 375 -15.48 18.97 -23.16
C TYR A 375 -14.35 18.12 -23.72
N THR A 376 -13.09 18.54 -23.53
CA THR A 376 -11.91 17.81 -24.02
C THR A 376 -11.46 16.66 -23.13
N MET A 377 -12.08 16.49 -21.99
CA MET A 377 -11.77 15.36 -21.09
C MET A 377 -12.18 14.02 -21.74
N PRO A 378 -11.56 12.89 -21.33
CA PRO A 378 -11.99 11.55 -21.74
C PRO A 378 -13.48 11.32 -21.49
N ALA A 379 -14.13 10.56 -22.40
CA ALA A 379 -15.59 10.36 -22.40
C ALA A 379 -16.11 9.85 -21.05
N ARG A 380 -15.39 8.92 -20.40
CA ARG A 380 -15.76 8.36 -19.09
C ARG A 380 -15.90 9.40 -17.98
N TYR A 381 -15.01 10.39 -17.93
CA TYR A 381 -15.04 11.46 -16.92
C TYR A 381 -16.17 12.46 -17.21
N LYS A 382 -16.39 12.77 -18.48
CA LYS A 382 -17.53 13.60 -18.88
C LYS A 382 -18.84 12.93 -18.48
N ALA A 383 -19.01 11.67 -18.86
CA ALA A 383 -20.21 10.90 -18.53
C ALA A 383 -20.44 10.85 -17.00
N TYR A 384 -19.39 10.66 -16.20
CA TYR A 384 -19.46 10.66 -14.76
C TYR A 384 -19.92 12.04 -14.19
N ILE A 385 -19.33 13.13 -14.67
CA ILE A 385 -19.67 14.49 -14.22
C ILE A 385 -21.12 14.82 -14.56
N PHE A 386 -21.53 14.61 -15.81
CA PHE A 386 -22.88 14.94 -16.29
C PHE A 386 -23.94 14.06 -15.63
N GLU A 387 -23.68 12.76 -15.46
CA GLU A 387 -24.57 11.86 -14.73
C GLU A 387 -24.81 12.34 -13.31
N ARG A 388 -23.73 12.68 -12.62
CA ARG A 388 -23.80 13.08 -11.21
C ARG A 388 -24.52 14.42 -11.02
N ILE A 389 -24.29 15.38 -11.93
CA ILE A 389 -24.98 16.69 -11.90
C ILE A 389 -26.46 16.52 -12.24
N GLU A 390 -26.83 15.70 -13.24
CA GLU A 390 -28.22 15.50 -13.65
C GLU A 390 -29.02 14.74 -12.61
N ASN A 391 -28.48 13.62 -12.09
CA ASN A 391 -29.19 12.75 -11.15
C ASN A 391 -29.07 13.22 -9.70
N GLY A 392 -27.94 13.76 -9.28
CA GLY A 392 -27.67 14.10 -7.90
C GLY A 392 -27.87 12.88 -6.99
N ASP A 393 -28.59 13.06 -5.87
CA ASP A 393 -28.99 12.00 -4.95
C ASP A 393 -30.50 11.66 -5.12
N SER A 394 -31.07 11.94 -6.31
CA SER A 394 -32.49 11.68 -6.60
C SER A 394 -32.78 10.18 -6.61
N SER A 395 -33.94 9.77 -6.09
CA SER A 395 -34.47 8.43 -6.25
C SER A 395 -35.01 8.16 -7.65
N GLU A 396 -35.35 9.20 -8.41
CA GLU A 396 -35.72 9.12 -9.83
C GLU A 396 -34.46 9.17 -10.69
N TYR A 397 -33.80 8.02 -10.83
CA TYR A 397 -32.55 7.88 -11.54
C TYR A 397 -32.76 7.80 -13.04
N LYS A 398 -32.07 8.67 -13.79
CA LYS A 398 -32.04 8.61 -15.26
C LYS A 398 -30.80 7.83 -15.71
N GLU A 399 -30.97 6.97 -16.71
CA GLU A 399 -29.89 6.12 -17.25
C GLU A 399 -28.91 6.90 -18.14
N ILE A 400 -28.29 7.95 -17.60
CA ILE A 400 -27.41 8.86 -18.36
C ILE A 400 -26.25 8.11 -19.01
N TYR A 401 -25.61 7.19 -18.29
CA TYR A 401 -24.50 6.42 -18.83
C TYR A 401 -24.91 5.60 -20.08
N ASN A 402 -25.98 4.81 -19.96
CA ASN A 402 -26.43 3.95 -21.06
C ASN A 402 -26.77 4.77 -22.30
N ARG A 403 -27.41 5.93 -22.10
CA ARG A 403 -27.80 6.82 -23.18
C ARG A 403 -26.63 7.58 -23.82
N LEU A 404 -25.60 7.89 -23.06
CA LEU A 404 -24.33 8.43 -23.61
C LEU A 404 -23.55 7.35 -24.35
N ASP A 405 -23.47 6.13 -23.81
CA ASP A 405 -22.73 5.01 -24.40
C ASP A 405 -23.40 4.57 -25.73
N SER A 406 -24.72 4.58 -25.80
CA SER A 406 -25.49 4.26 -27.05
C SER A 406 -25.49 5.40 -28.06
N GLY A 407 -25.03 6.59 -27.69
CA GLY A 407 -25.13 7.79 -28.54
C GLY A 407 -26.53 8.39 -28.59
N GLU A 408 -27.50 7.91 -27.81
CA GLU A 408 -28.84 8.49 -27.67
C GLU A 408 -28.77 9.89 -27.07
N TYR A 409 -27.90 10.10 -26.10
CA TYR A 409 -27.54 11.43 -25.57
C TYR A 409 -26.16 11.85 -26.04
N THR A 410 -26.00 13.17 -26.19
CA THR A 410 -24.72 13.80 -26.51
C THR A 410 -24.55 15.05 -25.64
N ILE A 411 -23.31 15.55 -25.55
CA ILE A 411 -23.02 16.81 -24.89
C ILE A 411 -23.24 17.95 -25.89
N GLU A 412 -24.17 18.82 -25.56
CA GLU A 412 -24.54 20.02 -26.33
C GLU A 412 -23.75 21.21 -25.86
N HIS A 413 -23.26 22.04 -26.80
CA HIS A 413 -22.74 23.36 -26.56
C HIS A 413 -23.86 24.41 -26.69
N ILE A 414 -24.19 25.08 -25.59
CA ILE A 414 -25.26 26.09 -25.59
C ILE A 414 -24.86 27.21 -26.52
N MET A 415 -23.74 27.87 -26.32
CA MET A 415 -23.03 28.71 -27.27
C MET A 415 -22.27 27.77 -28.22
N PRO A 416 -22.57 27.73 -29.53
CA PRO A 416 -22.10 26.69 -30.44
C PRO A 416 -20.60 26.75 -30.71
N GLN A 417 -20.04 25.65 -31.25
CA GLN A 417 -18.61 25.57 -31.53
C GLN A 417 -18.15 26.54 -32.61
N HIS A 418 -19.04 26.91 -33.52
CA HIS A 418 -18.76 27.91 -34.54
C HIS A 418 -19.48 29.21 -34.21
N LEU A 419 -18.73 30.28 -34.01
CA LEU A 419 -19.26 31.60 -33.70
C LEU A 419 -19.94 32.14 -34.99
N THR A 420 -21.26 32.24 -34.95
CA THR A 420 -22.03 32.87 -36.05
C THR A 420 -22.23 34.35 -35.81
N PRO A 421 -22.57 35.17 -36.86
CA PRO A 421 -22.86 36.59 -36.66
C PRO A 421 -23.98 36.84 -35.64
N ALA A 422 -24.99 35.98 -35.56
CA ALA A 422 -26.06 36.07 -34.57
C ALA A 422 -25.52 35.90 -33.15
N TRP A 423 -24.67 34.90 -32.94
CA TRP A 423 -24.01 34.70 -31.65
C TRP A 423 -22.99 35.78 -31.31
N ALA A 424 -22.24 36.28 -32.28
CA ALA A 424 -21.32 37.44 -32.06
C ALA A 424 -22.12 38.67 -31.63
N SER A 425 -23.27 38.91 -32.20
CA SER A 425 -24.15 40.04 -31.78
C SER A 425 -24.72 39.83 -30.37
N GLU A 426 -25.02 38.58 -29.96
CA GLU A 426 -25.56 38.26 -28.64
C GLU A 426 -24.49 38.40 -27.54
N LEU A 427 -23.25 38.04 -27.86
CA LEU A 427 -22.13 38.13 -26.95
C LEU A 427 -21.53 39.54 -26.85
N GLY A 428 -21.82 40.43 -27.83
CA GLY A 428 -21.34 41.80 -27.82
C GLY A 428 -19.92 41.99 -28.31
N ASP A 429 -19.31 43.15 -27.99
CA ASP A 429 -18.02 43.56 -28.51
C ASP A 429 -16.83 42.64 -28.18
N ASP A 430 -16.94 41.85 -27.13
CA ASP A 430 -15.89 40.88 -26.70
C ASP A 430 -16.21 39.41 -27.09
N ALA A 431 -17.05 39.21 -28.11
CA ALA A 431 -17.59 37.92 -28.48
C ALA A 431 -16.54 36.85 -28.74
N GLU A 432 -15.44 37.14 -29.44
CA GLU A 432 -14.37 36.17 -29.74
C GLU A 432 -13.65 35.71 -28.47
N ASN A 433 -13.38 36.62 -27.54
CA ASN A 433 -12.70 36.31 -26.28
C ASN A 433 -13.63 35.49 -25.37
N ILE A 434 -14.90 35.88 -25.22
CA ILE A 434 -15.90 35.11 -24.44
C ILE A 434 -16.06 33.73 -25.04
N HIS A 435 -16.21 33.61 -26.37
CA HIS A 435 -16.32 32.34 -27.05
C HIS A 435 -15.09 31.44 -26.78
N GLY A 436 -13.88 31.97 -26.99
CA GLY A 436 -12.63 31.25 -26.79
C GLY A 436 -12.46 30.73 -25.34
N GLN A 437 -12.85 31.53 -24.34
CA GLN A 437 -12.72 31.20 -22.94
C GLN A 437 -13.79 30.22 -22.44
N TRP A 438 -15.03 30.37 -22.86
CA TRP A 438 -16.17 29.68 -22.25
C TRP A 438 -16.65 28.46 -23.05
N LEU A 439 -16.27 28.35 -24.33
CA LEU A 439 -16.80 27.33 -25.24
C LEU A 439 -16.87 25.94 -24.65
N HIS A 440 -15.79 25.47 -24.03
CA HIS A 440 -15.66 24.09 -23.56
C HIS A 440 -15.76 23.95 -22.04
N ARG A 441 -16.04 25.04 -21.32
CA ARG A 441 -16.25 25.04 -19.88
C ARG A 441 -17.64 24.44 -19.53
N LEU A 442 -17.76 23.88 -18.34
CA LEU A 442 -18.99 23.24 -17.85
C LEU A 442 -20.21 24.16 -17.97
N ALA A 443 -20.02 25.46 -17.73
CA ALA A 443 -21.10 26.46 -17.81
C ALA A 443 -21.74 26.56 -19.21
N ASN A 444 -21.02 26.27 -20.27
CA ASN A 444 -21.55 26.29 -21.64
C ASN A 444 -21.99 24.91 -22.16
N LEU A 445 -21.98 23.88 -21.30
CA LEU A 445 -22.27 22.49 -21.70
C LEU A 445 -23.54 21.98 -21.01
N THR A 446 -24.29 21.16 -21.76
CA THR A 446 -25.45 20.44 -21.23
C THR A 446 -25.63 19.09 -21.94
N LEU A 447 -26.59 18.28 -21.50
CA LEU A 447 -27.00 17.05 -22.20
C LEU A 447 -28.18 17.31 -23.10
N ALA A 448 -28.19 16.68 -24.26
CA ALA A 448 -29.31 16.68 -25.17
C ALA A 448 -29.46 15.31 -25.85
N ALA A 449 -30.67 14.97 -26.29
CA ALA A 449 -30.85 13.84 -27.19
C ALA A 449 -30.10 14.13 -28.52
N SER A 450 -29.44 13.12 -29.06
CA SER A 450 -28.61 13.27 -30.27
C SER A 450 -29.37 13.90 -31.45
N SER A 451 -30.64 13.46 -31.67
CA SER A 451 -31.50 14.03 -32.69
C SER A 451 -31.85 15.51 -32.45
N TYR A 452 -31.87 15.96 -31.19
CA TYR A 452 -32.13 17.34 -30.82
C TYR A 452 -30.86 18.18 -30.98
N ASN A 453 -29.74 17.67 -30.55
CA ASN A 453 -28.43 18.32 -30.67
C ASN A 453 -28.10 18.62 -32.13
N ILE A 454 -28.37 17.70 -33.07
CA ILE A 454 -28.20 17.91 -34.51
C ILE A 454 -29.04 19.10 -34.99
N ARG A 455 -30.28 19.26 -34.47
CA ARG A 455 -31.15 20.38 -34.83
C ARG A 455 -30.75 21.69 -34.19
N TYR A 456 -30.18 21.64 -32.95
CA TYR A 456 -29.67 22.81 -32.30
C TYR A 456 -28.52 23.46 -33.07
N SER A 457 -27.58 22.67 -33.54
CA SER A 457 -26.46 23.11 -34.36
C SER A 457 -25.94 24.48 -33.96
N ASN A 458 -25.86 25.44 -34.90
CA ASN A 458 -25.45 26.82 -34.70
C ASN A 458 -26.63 27.81 -34.54
N ALA A 459 -27.85 27.30 -34.24
CA ALA A 459 -29.02 28.15 -34.04
C ALA A 459 -28.82 29.17 -32.89
N SER A 460 -29.55 30.28 -32.94
CA SER A 460 -29.56 31.26 -31.87
C SER A 460 -30.03 30.66 -30.55
N PHE A 461 -29.70 31.30 -29.42
CA PHE A 461 -30.16 30.82 -28.12
C PHE A 461 -31.67 30.72 -28.04
N GLN A 462 -32.38 31.72 -28.53
CA GLN A 462 -33.86 31.75 -28.57
C GLN A 462 -34.45 30.63 -29.43
N ASP A 463 -33.83 30.34 -30.59
CA ASP A 463 -34.27 29.22 -31.41
C ASP A 463 -34.06 27.89 -30.71
N LYS A 464 -32.87 27.61 -30.12
CA LYS A 464 -32.58 26.41 -29.33
C LYS A 464 -33.55 26.26 -28.17
N LYS A 465 -33.96 27.37 -27.52
CA LYS A 465 -34.91 27.39 -26.42
C LYS A 465 -36.32 27.05 -26.85
N THR A 466 -36.82 27.61 -27.95
CA THR A 466 -38.25 27.63 -28.31
C THR A 466 -38.66 26.66 -29.45
N MET A 467 -37.69 26.18 -30.22
CA MET A 467 -38.00 25.22 -31.31
C MET A 467 -38.65 23.95 -30.74
N LYS A 468 -39.29 23.18 -31.67
CA LYS A 468 -39.84 21.86 -31.29
C LYS A 468 -38.72 20.97 -30.74
N ASP A 469 -39.00 20.39 -29.58
CA ASP A 469 -38.02 19.61 -28.79
C ASP A 469 -36.80 20.45 -28.32
N GLY A 470 -36.98 21.76 -28.16
CA GLY A 470 -36.00 22.70 -27.63
C GLY A 470 -35.84 22.60 -26.12
N TYR A 471 -35.02 23.51 -25.58
CA TYR A 471 -34.69 23.48 -24.13
C TYR A 471 -35.91 23.56 -23.22
N LEU A 472 -36.97 24.29 -23.61
CA LEU A 472 -38.23 24.38 -22.87
C LEU A 472 -38.97 23.03 -22.74
N GLN A 473 -38.76 22.14 -23.65
CA GLN A 473 -39.42 20.82 -23.70
C GLN A 473 -38.51 19.68 -23.21
N SER A 474 -37.27 20.00 -22.80
CA SER A 474 -36.33 18.99 -22.34
C SER A 474 -36.77 18.37 -21.01
N GLY A 475 -36.65 17.04 -20.91
CA GLY A 475 -36.84 16.31 -19.66
C GLY A 475 -35.58 16.32 -18.74
N LEU A 476 -34.48 16.95 -19.18
CA LEU A 476 -33.20 16.98 -18.45
C LEU A 476 -33.13 18.22 -17.54
N LYS A 477 -32.84 18.03 -16.24
CA LYS A 477 -32.78 19.13 -15.25
C LYS A 477 -31.77 20.19 -15.64
N MET A 478 -30.57 19.76 -16.10
CA MET A 478 -29.53 20.68 -16.54
C MET A 478 -29.98 21.55 -17.71
N THR A 479 -30.77 21.01 -18.65
CA THR A 479 -31.25 21.74 -19.82
C THR A 479 -32.47 22.60 -19.47
N GLN A 480 -33.35 22.17 -18.60
CA GLN A 480 -34.46 22.98 -18.08
C GLN A 480 -33.96 24.23 -17.31
N GLN A 481 -32.83 24.13 -16.64
CA GLN A 481 -32.23 25.31 -15.96
C GLN A 481 -31.81 26.38 -16.97
N ILE A 482 -31.26 25.98 -18.12
CA ILE A 482 -30.88 26.90 -19.22
C ILE A 482 -32.08 27.59 -19.79
N ALA A 483 -33.20 26.88 -19.98
CA ALA A 483 -34.43 27.40 -20.56
C ALA A 483 -35.04 28.57 -19.74
N LYS A 484 -34.60 28.81 -18.51
CA LYS A 484 -35.06 29.93 -17.69
C LYS A 484 -34.40 31.27 -18.07
N ALA A 485 -33.27 31.25 -18.76
CA ALA A 485 -32.61 32.46 -19.23
C ALA A 485 -33.29 33.03 -20.46
N ASP A 486 -33.29 34.36 -20.61
CA ASP A 486 -33.82 35.04 -21.78
C ASP A 486 -32.70 35.33 -22.78
N HIS A 487 -31.46 35.41 -22.37
CA HIS A 487 -30.28 35.63 -23.19
C HIS A 487 -29.20 34.64 -22.79
N TRP A 488 -28.14 34.53 -23.61
CA TRP A 488 -26.99 33.69 -23.31
C TRP A 488 -25.67 34.43 -23.60
N GLY A 489 -25.25 35.22 -22.66
CA GLY A 489 -24.01 36.00 -22.72
C GLY A 489 -23.09 35.69 -21.52
N LEU A 490 -22.13 36.58 -21.32
CA LEU A 490 -21.16 36.47 -20.21
C LEU A 490 -21.83 36.41 -18.83
N PRO A 491 -22.87 37.25 -18.52
CA PRO A 491 -23.53 37.21 -17.23
C PRO A 491 -24.20 35.84 -16.94
N GLU A 492 -24.87 35.24 -17.92
CA GLU A 492 -25.53 33.95 -17.76
C GLU A 492 -24.51 32.81 -17.62
N LEU A 493 -23.38 32.88 -18.36
CA LEU A 493 -22.26 31.94 -18.21
C LEU A 493 -21.66 32.00 -16.83
N GLU A 494 -21.38 33.18 -16.28
CA GLU A 494 -20.83 33.39 -14.94
C GLU A 494 -21.82 32.94 -13.84
N GLN A 495 -23.09 33.31 -13.98
CA GLN A 495 -24.14 32.90 -13.06
C GLN A 495 -24.27 31.36 -13.02
N ARG A 496 -24.35 30.74 -14.20
CA ARG A 496 -24.42 29.27 -14.30
C ARG A 496 -23.18 28.59 -13.79
N SER A 497 -22.00 29.13 -14.06
CA SER A 497 -20.74 28.64 -13.54
C SER A 497 -20.76 28.59 -12.01
N SER A 498 -21.17 29.70 -11.38
CA SER A 498 -21.28 29.80 -9.93
C SER A 498 -22.30 28.80 -9.35
N MET A 499 -23.46 28.66 -10.00
CA MET A 499 -24.48 27.70 -9.61
C MET A 499 -23.97 26.26 -9.70
N LEU A 500 -23.33 25.88 -10.82
CA LEU A 500 -22.78 24.54 -11.04
C LEU A 500 -21.65 24.23 -10.09
N VAL A 501 -20.78 25.19 -9.80
CA VAL A 501 -19.70 25.06 -8.81
C VAL A 501 -20.30 24.74 -7.44
N ASN A 502 -21.28 25.49 -6.96
CA ASN A 502 -21.94 25.24 -5.68
C ASN A 502 -22.62 23.84 -5.65
N GLN A 503 -23.28 23.46 -6.74
CA GLN A 503 -23.85 22.13 -6.87
C GLN A 503 -22.77 21.03 -6.83
N CYS A 504 -21.65 21.23 -7.51
CA CYS A 504 -20.53 20.27 -7.53
C CYS A 504 -19.85 20.15 -6.14
N ILE A 505 -19.67 21.25 -5.40
CA ILE A 505 -19.16 21.21 -4.02
C ILE A 505 -20.07 20.38 -3.13
N ALA A 506 -21.39 20.50 -3.27
CA ALA A 506 -22.34 19.71 -2.51
C ALA A 506 -22.34 18.22 -2.89
N LEU A 507 -22.18 17.91 -4.19
CA LEU A 507 -22.12 16.54 -4.69
C LEU A 507 -20.81 15.80 -4.35
N TRP A 508 -19.72 16.54 -4.29
CA TRP A 508 -18.38 16.04 -3.94
C TRP A 508 -17.81 16.83 -2.75
N PRO A 509 -18.30 16.56 -1.53
CA PRO A 509 -17.96 17.34 -0.34
C PRO A 509 -16.47 17.26 0.00
N ASN A 510 -16.03 18.28 0.75
CA ASN A 510 -14.69 18.36 1.28
C ASN A 510 -14.46 17.29 2.39
N LYS A 511 -13.22 17.22 2.85
CA LYS A 511 -12.68 16.33 3.88
C LYS A 511 -12.90 16.85 5.31
N ASP A 512 -13.83 17.78 5.53
CA ASP A 512 -14.02 18.41 6.84
C ASP A 512 -14.31 17.38 7.91
N THR A 513 -13.62 17.50 9.04
CA THR A 513 -13.71 16.60 10.18
C THR A 513 -13.53 17.35 11.49
N THR A 514 -14.19 16.89 12.52
CA THR A 514 -13.99 17.35 13.90
C THR A 514 -13.03 16.46 14.68
N TYR A 515 -12.50 15.38 14.07
CA TYR A 515 -11.59 14.46 14.71
C TYR A 515 -10.26 15.14 15.07
N VAL A 516 -9.88 15.00 16.32
CA VAL A 516 -8.59 15.43 16.85
C VAL A 516 -7.90 14.19 17.38
N PRO A 517 -6.76 13.78 16.78
CA PRO A 517 -6.05 12.62 17.29
C PRO A 517 -5.61 12.85 18.74
N PRO A 518 -5.66 11.81 19.58
CA PRO A 518 -5.20 11.92 20.95
C PRO A 518 -3.72 12.38 20.95
N GLN A 519 -3.38 13.30 21.85
CA GLN A 519 -1.99 13.71 22.04
C GLN A 519 -1.18 12.48 22.45
N LYS A 520 -0.34 11.99 21.57
CA LYS A 520 0.57 10.89 21.90
C LYS A 520 1.63 11.45 22.82
N GLN A 521 1.61 11.04 24.07
CA GLN A 521 2.74 11.21 24.96
C GLN A 521 3.78 10.16 24.56
N TYR A 522 4.93 10.64 24.09
CA TYR A 522 6.09 9.80 23.82
C TYR A 522 7.05 9.94 24.99
N ASP A 523 7.67 8.83 25.39
CA ASP A 523 8.88 8.89 26.20
C ASP A 523 10.03 9.25 25.25
N GLU A 524 10.70 10.36 25.52
CA GLU A 524 11.92 10.74 24.83
C GLU A 524 13.10 10.12 25.56
N ILE A 525 13.88 9.28 24.87
CA ILE A 525 15.05 8.58 25.41
C ILE A 525 16.19 8.77 24.41
N ALA A 526 17.30 9.31 24.86
CA ALA A 526 18.49 9.47 24.05
C ALA A 526 19.31 8.16 23.97
N LEU A 527 20.17 8.05 22.95
CA LEU A 527 21.01 6.85 22.77
C LEU A 527 21.98 6.63 23.93
N ASP A 528 22.39 7.68 24.62
CA ASP A 528 23.25 7.62 25.82
C ASP A 528 22.51 7.31 27.12
N ASP A 529 21.17 7.34 27.10
CA ASP A 529 20.39 6.97 28.28
C ASP A 529 20.51 5.47 28.59
N ASP A 530 20.66 5.15 29.87
CA ASP A 530 20.82 3.78 30.38
C ASP A 530 19.45 3.06 30.54
N ALA A 531 18.53 3.33 29.62
CA ALA A 531 17.17 2.81 29.66
C ALA A 531 17.05 1.50 28.87
N SER A 532 16.38 0.49 29.44
CA SER A 532 16.02 -0.71 28.72
C SER A 532 14.91 -0.40 27.70
N LEU A 533 15.26 -0.48 26.41
CA LEU A 533 14.33 -0.27 25.29
C LEU A 533 13.71 -1.58 24.78
N THR A 534 13.99 -2.71 25.43
CA THR A 534 13.48 -4.03 25.04
C THR A 534 11.95 -4.07 25.12
N GLY A 535 11.31 -4.47 24.02
CA GLY A 535 9.85 -4.56 23.91
C GLY A 535 9.13 -3.22 23.73
N ARG A 536 9.85 -2.10 23.63
CA ARG A 536 9.26 -0.79 23.36
C ARG A 536 9.17 -0.52 21.89
N GLN A 537 8.04 0.03 21.47
CA GLN A 537 7.80 0.39 20.08
C GLN A 537 8.35 1.79 19.80
N LEU A 538 9.22 1.88 18.80
CA LEU A 538 9.68 3.14 18.25
C LEU A 538 8.58 3.78 17.41
N MET A 539 8.38 5.08 17.60
CA MET A 539 7.40 5.87 16.85
C MET A 539 8.06 6.81 15.84
N LYS A 540 9.12 7.45 16.25
CA LYS A 540 10.00 8.29 15.44
C LYS A 540 11.33 8.47 16.18
N TYR A 541 12.32 9.03 15.52
CA TYR A 541 13.56 9.44 16.17
C TYR A 541 13.99 10.83 15.69
N ARG A 542 14.84 11.48 16.43
CA ARG A 542 15.44 12.77 16.08
C ARG A 542 16.97 12.62 16.08
N PHE A 543 17.60 13.02 15.01
CA PHE A 543 19.06 13.04 14.93
C PHE A 543 19.52 14.45 14.53
N ARG A 544 20.43 15.03 15.30
CA ARG A 544 20.94 16.41 15.11
C ARG A 544 19.81 17.44 14.95
N GLY A 545 18.74 17.31 15.70
CA GLY A 545 17.58 18.21 15.68
C GLY A 545 16.58 17.93 14.56
N ILE A 546 16.84 17.01 13.62
CA ILE A 546 15.95 16.66 12.51
C ILE A 546 15.14 15.41 12.89
N GLU A 547 13.79 15.49 12.78
CA GLU A 547 12.90 14.35 13.08
C GLU A 547 12.75 13.45 11.86
N HIS A 548 12.82 12.14 12.08
CA HIS A 548 12.70 11.09 11.09
C HIS A 548 11.58 10.11 11.49
N GLU A 549 10.77 9.73 10.52
CA GLU A 549 9.75 8.69 10.70
C GLU A 549 10.41 7.32 10.63
N ALA A 550 10.24 6.51 11.69
CA ALA A 550 10.61 5.09 11.70
C ALA A 550 9.65 4.34 12.62
N THR A 551 9.09 3.25 12.14
CA THR A 551 8.12 2.44 12.90
C THR A 551 8.73 1.17 13.48
N THR A 552 9.94 0.84 13.08
CA THR A 552 10.69 -0.30 13.60
C THR A 552 12.10 0.08 13.97
N TRP A 553 12.67 -0.65 14.92
CA TRP A 553 14.08 -0.49 15.30
C TRP A 553 15.04 -0.85 14.15
N VAL A 554 14.61 -1.72 13.24
CA VAL A 554 15.39 -2.08 12.05
C VAL A 554 15.44 -0.90 11.08
N ASP A 555 14.29 -0.28 10.77
CA ASP A 555 14.24 0.88 9.86
C ASP A 555 15.10 2.04 10.39
N MET A 556 14.95 2.36 11.68
CA MET A 556 15.76 3.39 12.32
C MET A 556 17.26 3.06 12.22
N TYR A 557 17.64 1.81 12.50
CA TYR A 557 19.03 1.39 12.46
C TYR A 557 19.63 1.54 11.06
N VAL A 558 18.91 1.08 10.03
CA VAL A 558 19.37 1.20 8.64
C VAL A 558 19.43 2.66 8.20
N GLN A 559 18.45 3.48 8.58
CA GLN A 559 18.47 4.92 8.25
C GLN A 559 19.64 5.63 8.93
N MET A 560 19.91 5.32 10.20
CA MET A 560 21.06 5.89 10.90
C MET A 560 22.40 5.49 10.27
N LEU A 561 22.54 4.25 9.81
CA LEU A 561 23.73 3.83 9.08
C LEU A 561 23.91 4.59 7.74
N LYS A 562 22.82 4.92 7.06
CA LYS A 562 22.85 5.78 5.86
C LYS A 562 23.30 7.19 6.21
N GLU A 563 22.80 7.75 7.30
CA GLU A 563 23.22 9.09 7.76
C GLU A 563 24.71 9.09 8.15
N LEU A 564 25.18 8.08 8.86
CA LEU A 564 26.61 7.95 9.20
C LEU A 564 27.47 7.79 7.94
N HIS A 565 27.02 7.00 6.96
CA HIS A 565 27.71 6.87 5.69
C HIS A 565 27.76 8.20 4.91
N ASN A 566 26.72 9.03 5.00
CA ASN A 566 26.70 10.36 4.38
C ASN A 566 27.68 11.34 5.08
N ILE A 567 27.96 11.12 6.37
CA ILE A 567 28.95 11.93 7.11
C ILE A 567 30.38 11.57 6.67
N ASP A 568 30.70 10.28 6.63
CA ASP A 568 31.95 9.74 6.10
C ASP A 568 31.71 8.35 5.49
N THR A 569 32.02 8.22 4.21
CA THR A 569 31.82 6.99 3.44
C THR A 569 32.87 5.92 3.74
N ALA A 570 34.04 6.30 4.30
CA ALA A 570 35.22 5.42 4.36
C ALA A 570 35.04 4.26 5.34
N TYR A 571 34.50 4.52 6.53
CA TYR A 571 34.51 3.54 7.62
C TYR A 571 33.53 2.39 7.40
N LEU A 572 32.28 2.64 7.01
CA LEU A 572 31.34 1.56 6.70
C LEU A 572 31.78 0.75 5.48
N ASN A 573 32.42 1.39 4.51
CA ASN A 573 33.07 0.68 3.40
C ASN A 573 34.22 -0.20 3.85
N TYR A 574 35.03 0.25 4.81
CA TYR A 574 36.08 -0.54 5.43
C TYR A 574 35.50 -1.75 6.17
N LEU A 575 34.51 -1.56 7.06
CA LEU A 575 33.85 -2.63 7.82
C LEU A 575 33.26 -3.71 6.92
N ALA A 576 32.60 -3.32 5.82
CA ALA A 576 31.97 -4.27 4.89
C ALA A 576 33.00 -5.14 4.11
N GLY A 577 34.27 -4.76 4.09
CA GLY A 577 35.35 -5.52 3.44
C GLY A 577 36.40 -6.08 4.40
N ALA A 578 36.27 -5.82 5.71
CA ALA A 578 37.23 -6.24 6.70
C ALA A 578 37.02 -7.71 7.12
N ASP A 579 38.03 -8.29 7.74
CA ASP A 579 37.97 -9.62 8.37
C ASP A 579 37.17 -9.57 9.67
N ASP A 580 36.53 -10.65 10.05
CA ASP A 580 35.73 -10.78 11.29
C ASP A 580 36.54 -10.53 12.57
N SER A 581 37.86 -10.51 12.49
CA SER A 581 38.75 -10.11 13.60
C SER A 581 38.70 -8.61 13.89
N VAL A 582 38.21 -7.80 12.95
CA VAL A 582 38.02 -6.37 13.15
C VAL A 582 36.74 -6.13 13.90
N ASP A 583 36.80 -5.27 14.89
CA ASP A 583 35.62 -4.91 15.70
C ASP A 583 34.49 -4.33 14.82
N LEU A 584 33.26 -4.78 15.05
CA LEU A 584 32.05 -4.46 14.31
C LEU A 584 31.97 -5.04 12.87
N ALA A 585 33.08 -5.49 12.24
CA ALA A 585 33.10 -5.97 10.86
C ALA A 585 32.17 -7.18 10.64
N SER A 586 32.01 -8.06 11.62
CA SER A 586 31.13 -9.24 11.55
C SER A 586 29.65 -8.92 11.32
N GLN A 587 29.25 -7.65 11.38
CA GLN A 587 27.86 -7.21 11.15
C GLN A 587 27.65 -6.56 9.77
N PHE A 588 28.71 -6.36 8.98
CA PHE A 588 28.65 -5.70 7.67
C PHE A 588 29.21 -6.59 6.56
N PHE A 589 28.62 -6.53 5.37
CA PHE A 589 28.96 -7.40 4.22
C PHE A 589 28.88 -6.66 2.90
N ARG A 590 29.59 -7.18 1.90
CA ARG A 590 29.55 -6.70 0.51
C ARG A 590 28.35 -7.22 -0.28
N THR A 591 27.75 -8.34 0.12
CA THR A 591 26.60 -8.98 -0.53
C THR A 591 25.50 -9.27 0.47
N GLY A 592 24.26 -9.41 0.01
CA GLY A 592 23.10 -9.71 0.89
C GLY A 592 23.05 -11.14 1.41
N ASP A 593 23.94 -12.02 0.99
CA ASP A 593 23.87 -13.48 1.22
C ASP A 593 24.47 -13.94 2.56
N GLY A 594 24.90 -13.00 3.41
CA GLY A 594 25.65 -13.30 4.64
C GLY A 594 24.80 -13.79 5.83
N PHE A 595 23.49 -13.48 5.89
CA PHE A 595 22.60 -13.79 7.02
C PHE A 595 21.15 -13.94 6.58
N GLU A 596 20.36 -14.72 7.37
CA GLU A 596 18.90 -14.87 7.18
C GLU A 596 18.13 -13.55 7.23
N ALA A 597 18.66 -12.52 7.89
CA ALA A 597 18.09 -11.19 7.95
C ALA A 597 19.17 -10.14 7.74
N SER A 598 19.23 -9.58 6.55
CA SER A 598 20.11 -8.48 6.18
C SER A 598 19.34 -7.33 5.52
N ALA A 599 19.89 -6.12 5.56
CA ALA A 599 19.35 -4.96 4.86
C ALA A 599 20.46 -4.20 4.13
N LEU A 600 20.12 -3.67 2.96
CA LEU A 600 20.98 -2.80 2.18
C LEU A 600 21.06 -1.41 2.85
N VAL A 601 22.26 -1.00 3.22
CA VAL A 601 22.53 0.36 3.70
C VAL A 601 22.73 1.28 2.51
N VAL A 602 23.76 1.04 1.72
CA VAL A 602 24.02 1.67 0.41
C VAL A 602 24.59 0.62 -0.54
N GLU A 603 24.72 0.93 -1.82
CA GLU A 603 25.27 0.00 -2.81
C GLU A 603 26.59 -0.63 -2.32
N GLY A 604 26.66 -1.95 -2.24
CA GLY A 604 27.83 -2.71 -1.77
C GLY A 604 28.06 -2.71 -0.25
N ILE A 605 27.09 -2.27 0.57
CA ILE A 605 27.15 -2.37 2.03
C ILE A 605 25.82 -2.91 2.56
N TYR A 606 25.85 -4.12 3.11
CA TYR A 606 24.74 -4.76 3.80
C TYR A 606 25.02 -4.87 5.30
N VAL A 607 24.00 -4.86 6.11
CA VAL A 607 24.10 -4.99 7.55
C VAL A 607 23.18 -6.08 8.09
N ASN A 608 23.62 -6.84 9.09
CA ASN A 608 22.81 -7.81 9.79
C ASN A 608 21.67 -7.12 10.57
N THR A 609 20.43 -7.47 10.25
CA THR A 609 19.23 -6.96 10.94
C THR A 609 18.58 -7.96 11.88
N GLY A 610 19.02 -9.23 11.89
CA GLY A 610 18.52 -10.30 12.74
C GLY A 610 18.89 -10.20 14.23
N THR A 611 19.61 -9.14 14.62
CA THR A 611 20.06 -8.92 16.00
C THR A 611 18.98 -8.28 16.88
N SER A 612 19.15 -8.37 18.20
CA SER A 612 18.24 -7.72 19.16
C SER A 612 18.29 -6.18 19.07
N THR A 613 17.26 -5.51 19.56
CA THR A 613 17.23 -4.04 19.64
C THR A 613 18.42 -3.51 20.45
N GLN A 614 18.72 -4.13 21.60
CA GLN A 614 19.85 -3.73 22.43
C GLN A 614 21.19 -3.86 21.70
N HIS A 615 21.36 -4.91 20.91
CA HIS A 615 22.56 -5.08 20.09
C HIS A 615 22.71 -3.95 19.04
N LYS A 616 21.63 -3.62 18.32
CA LYS A 616 21.62 -2.50 17.36
C LYS A 616 22.01 -1.16 18.02
N LEU A 617 21.48 -0.90 19.20
CA LEU A 617 21.80 0.33 19.94
C LEU A 617 23.26 0.36 20.40
N ASN A 618 23.80 -0.77 20.88
CA ASN A 618 25.20 -0.87 21.23
C ASN A 618 26.11 -0.67 20.01
N MET A 619 25.72 -1.21 18.86
CA MET A 619 26.40 -0.96 17.59
C MET A 619 26.41 0.52 17.22
N LEU A 620 25.26 1.19 17.34
CA LEU A 620 25.17 2.63 17.06
C LEU A 620 26.05 3.43 18.02
N ARG A 621 26.07 3.13 19.33
CA ARG A 621 26.95 3.81 20.30
C ARG A 621 28.42 3.76 19.86
N ARG A 622 28.90 2.57 19.47
CA ARG A 622 30.27 2.35 19.01
C ARG A 622 30.57 3.04 17.67
N LEU A 623 29.61 3.02 16.75
CA LEU A 623 29.74 3.77 15.50
C LEU A 623 29.76 5.28 15.74
N PHE A 624 28.92 5.79 16.64
CA PHE A 624 28.91 7.21 17.01
C PHE A 624 30.25 7.65 17.56
N GLU A 625 30.89 6.85 18.44
CA GLU A 625 32.26 7.11 18.91
C GLU A 625 33.24 7.21 17.75
N HIS A 626 33.16 6.31 16.79
CA HIS A 626 34.08 6.30 15.63
C HIS A 626 33.83 7.50 14.70
N TYR A 627 32.56 7.88 14.50
CA TYR A 627 32.18 9.02 13.66
C TYR A 627 32.22 10.37 14.40
N ASP A 628 32.75 10.41 15.63
CA ASP A 628 32.80 11.61 16.52
C ASP A 628 31.40 12.28 16.63
N GLN A 629 30.36 11.46 16.82
CA GLN A 629 28.99 11.89 17.00
C GLN A 629 28.58 11.81 18.45
N ASP A 630 27.77 12.78 18.89
CA ASP A 630 27.21 12.78 20.24
C ASP A 630 26.04 11.79 20.33
N PRO A 631 26.10 10.73 21.17
CA PRO A 631 24.95 9.85 21.36
C PRO A 631 23.68 10.56 21.84
N SER A 632 23.80 11.69 22.56
CA SER A 632 22.65 12.48 22.98
C SER A 632 21.92 13.18 21.83
N ASP A 633 22.55 13.30 20.66
CA ASP A 633 21.93 13.84 19.44
C ASP A 633 20.93 12.88 18.79
N LEU A 634 20.96 11.59 19.16
CA LEU A 634 20.00 10.58 18.69
C LEU A 634 18.98 10.31 19.79
N VAL A 635 17.78 10.86 19.63
CA VAL A 635 16.67 10.75 20.58
C VAL A 635 15.56 9.91 19.98
N PHE A 636 15.11 8.90 20.70
CA PHE A 636 14.02 8.01 20.33
C PHE A 636 12.71 8.48 20.97
N PHE A 637 11.66 8.54 20.19
CA PHE A 637 10.31 8.78 20.68
C PHE A 637 9.58 7.44 20.71
N LEU A 638 9.31 6.97 21.93
CA LEU A 638 8.79 5.63 22.17
C LEU A 638 7.34 5.70 22.63
N ASN A 639 6.53 4.72 22.25
CA ASN A 639 5.24 4.54 22.91
C ASN A 639 5.46 4.37 24.40
N GLU A 640 4.56 4.98 25.18
CA GLU A 640 4.52 4.71 26.61
C GLU A 640 4.51 3.19 26.84
N LYS A 641 5.40 2.73 27.71
CA LYS A 641 5.34 1.36 28.18
C LYS A 641 3.96 1.20 28.82
N LYS A 642 3.10 0.32 28.31
CA LYS A 642 1.88 -0.09 29.02
C LYS A 642 2.30 -0.84 30.31
N TYR A 643 2.79 -0.10 31.28
CA TYR A 643 2.58 -0.47 32.65
C TYR A 643 1.13 -0.11 32.97
N SER A 644 0.47 -0.86 33.84
CA SER A 644 -0.82 -0.45 34.37
C SER A 644 -0.75 1.04 34.69
N ASP A 645 -1.73 1.82 34.25
CA ASP A 645 -1.72 3.30 34.29
C ASP A 645 -1.41 3.92 35.66
N GLU A 646 -1.46 3.13 36.72
CA GLU A 646 -1.14 3.52 38.07
C GLU A 646 0.37 3.60 38.38
N GLU A 647 1.22 2.69 37.86
CA GLU A 647 2.65 2.66 38.23
C GLU A 647 3.55 3.67 37.52
N SER A 648 3.29 3.98 36.23
CA SER A 648 4.12 4.94 35.48
C SER A 648 3.78 6.40 35.81
N SER A 649 2.50 6.68 36.03
CA SER A 649 2.03 7.97 36.54
C SER A 649 2.57 8.27 37.95
N LEU A 650 2.65 7.27 38.81
CA LEU A 650 3.13 7.39 40.18
C LEU A 650 4.62 7.74 40.22
N ARG A 651 5.47 7.09 39.44
CA ARG A 651 6.93 7.30 39.39
C ARG A 651 7.31 8.69 38.91
N HIS A 652 6.66 9.18 37.84
CA HIS A 652 6.91 10.53 37.33
C HIS A 652 6.41 11.61 38.27
N LYS A 653 5.31 11.35 38.95
CA LYS A 653 4.76 12.22 39.97
C LYS A 653 5.68 12.31 41.19
N VAL A 654 6.14 11.16 41.68
CA VAL A 654 7.07 11.05 42.82
C VAL A 654 8.39 11.79 42.56
N ARG A 655 9.01 11.63 41.40
CA ARG A 655 10.25 12.35 41.07
C ARG A 655 10.02 13.87 40.97
N ARG A 656 8.95 14.33 40.31
CA ARG A 656 8.65 15.76 40.25
C ARG A 656 8.39 16.34 41.64
N GLU A 657 7.70 15.60 42.49
CA GLU A 657 7.42 15.97 43.85
C GLU A 657 8.73 16.05 44.69
N TYR A 658 9.59 15.06 44.54
CA TYR A 658 10.91 15.06 45.15
C TYR A 658 11.75 16.26 44.69
N TRP A 659 11.86 16.49 43.36
CA TRP A 659 12.64 17.62 42.86
C TRP A 659 12.04 18.97 43.22
N SER A 660 10.72 19.07 43.38
CA SER A 660 10.08 20.31 43.85
C SER A 660 10.53 20.69 45.27
N GLN A 661 10.89 19.70 46.11
CA GLN A 661 11.41 19.93 47.48
C GLN A 661 12.93 20.21 47.51
N VAL A 662 13.72 19.54 46.69
CA VAL A 662 15.17 19.75 46.57
C VAL A 662 15.50 21.11 46.00
N LEU A 663 14.79 21.54 44.96
CA LEU A 663 15.15 22.67 44.10
C LEU A 663 15.26 24.02 44.82
N PRO A 664 14.30 24.41 45.71
CA PRO A 664 14.41 25.65 46.43
C PRO A 664 15.63 25.74 47.38
N ALA A 665 15.89 24.63 48.06
CA ALA A 665 17.01 24.56 49.02
C ALA A 665 18.39 24.56 48.34
N ILE A 666 18.55 23.78 47.25
CA ILE A 666 19.83 23.72 46.53
C ILE A 666 20.13 25.03 45.80
N ARG A 667 19.10 25.73 45.30
CA ARG A 667 19.28 27.09 44.70
C ARG A 667 19.86 28.07 45.70
N THR A 668 19.30 28.07 46.89
CA THR A 668 19.71 28.99 47.95
C THR A 668 21.16 28.74 48.38
N GLU A 669 21.54 27.45 48.54
CA GLU A 669 22.86 27.11 49.04
C GLU A 669 23.95 27.12 47.98
N THR A 670 23.64 26.91 46.70
CA THR A 670 24.64 26.80 45.64
C THR A 670 24.68 28.00 44.71
N GLY A 671 23.63 28.81 44.62
CA GLY A 671 23.47 29.87 43.62
C GLY A 671 23.31 29.36 42.18
N THR A 672 23.19 28.05 41.99
CA THR A 672 22.98 27.37 40.71
C THR A 672 21.52 26.91 40.57
N PHE A 673 21.14 26.25 39.51
CA PHE A 673 19.75 25.78 39.23
C PHE A 673 18.69 26.90 39.01
N ASN A 674 19.12 28.13 38.74
CA ASN A 674 18.19 29.29 38.68
C ASN A 674 17.12 29.15 37.58
N TYR A 675 17.41 28.45 36.48
CA TYR A 675 16.51 28.26 35.32
C TYR A 675 16.02 26.82 35.19
N VAL A 676 16.18 26.00 36.25
CA VAL A 676 15.77 24.59 36.25
C VAL A 676 14.39 24.47 36.87
N SER A 677 13.55 23.60 36.29
CA SER A 677 12.23 23.24 36.82
C SER A 677 12.21 21.77 37.27
N PRO A 678 11.33 21.37 38.22
CA PRO A 678 11.21 19.99 38.61
C PRO A 678 10.95 19.06 37.44
N THR A 679 11.78 18.06 37.27
CA THR A 679 11.76 17.14 36.12
C THR A 679 11.24 15.75 36.51
N LYS A 680 10.79 14.97 35.51
CA LYS A 680 10.45 13.55 35.68
C LYS A 680 11.69 12.64 35.64
N ASN A 681 12.84 13.17 35.27
CA ASN A 681 14.11 12.44 35.19
C ASN A 681 14.66 12.09 36.56
N ASN A 682 15.53 11.11 36.60
CA ASN A 682 16.22 10.74 37.83
C ASN A 682 17.34 11.71 38.21
N TYR A 683 17.63 12.72 37.38
CA TYR A 683 18.65 13.75 37.65
C TYR A 683 18.10 15.16 37.37
N MET A 684 18.80 16.12 37.95
CA MET A 684 18.59 17.54 37.78
C MET A 684 19.93 18.26 37.84
N SER A 685 20.25 19.12 36.87
CA SER A 685 21.58 19.75 36.75
C SER A 685 21.49 21.27 36.78
N GLY A 686 22.43 21.88 37.49
CA GLY A 686 22.68 23.32 37.54
C GLY A 686 24.00 23.69 36.92
N SER A 687 24.05 24.77 36.12
CA SER A 687 25.28 25.24 35.49
C SER A 687 26.28 25.78 36.50
N THR A 688 27.57 25.48 36.30
CA THR A 688 28.70 26.09 37.06
C THR A 688 29.21 27.34 36.32
N SER A 689 30.28 27.95 36.80
CA SER A 689 30.98 29.07 36.12
C SER A 689 31.71 28.63 34.85
N CYS A 690 31.93 27.33 34.66
CA CYS A 690 32.61 26.78 33.49
C CYS A 690 31.59 26.18 32.52
N PRO A 691 31.49 26.67 31.27
CA PRO A 691 30.59 26.10 30.26
C PRO A 691 30.87 24.62 29.99
N GLY A 692 29.83 23.78 30.06
CA GLY A 692 29.94 22.35 29.90
C GLY A 692 30.30 21.58 31.15
N VAL A 693 30.41 22.26 32.30
CA VAL A 693 30.55 21.65 33.62
C VAL A 693 29.31 21.93 34.45
N GLN A 694 28.67 20.92 34.96
CA GLN A 694 27.41 21.01 35.70
C GLN A 694 27.50 20.36 37.09
N LEU A 695 26.80 20.92 38.05
CA LEU A 695 26.50 20.26 39.31
C LEU A 695 25.20 19.51 39.13
N SER A 696 25.21 18.17 39.24
CA SER A 696 24.03 17.33 39.01
C SER A 696 23.64 16.56 40.27
N CYS A 697 22.37 16.64 40.63
CA CYS A 697 21.71 15.81 41.62
C CYS A 697 21.07 14.61 40.95
N VAL A 698 21.29 13.39 41.43
CA VAL A 698 20.72 12.14 40.91
C VAL A 698 19.98 11.43 42.05
N ALA A 699 18.74 11.00 41.77
CA ALA A 699 17.86 10.29 42.68
C ALA A 699 17.36 9.00 42.07
N ASN A 700 17.92 7.86 42.48
CA ASN A 700 17.60 6.52 42.01
C ASN A 700 16.72 5.76 43.02
N TYR A 701 16.48 4.48 42.74
CA TYR A 701 15.67 3.60 43.58
C TYR A 701 16.46 2.93 44.71
N ASP A 702 17.79 3.08 44.69
CA ASP A 702 18.74 2.44 45.61
C ASP A 702 19.82 3.40 46.15
N GLN A 703 19.87 4.61 45.56
CA GLN A 703 20.88 5.60 45.96
C GLN A 703 20.50 7.02 45.55
N ALA A 704 21.08 8.00 46.28
CA ALA A 704 21.17 9.38 45.82
C ALA A 704 22.64 9.74 45.53
N ARG A 705 22.88 10.55 44.50
CA ARG A 705 24.23 10.94 44.10
C ARG A 705 24.29 12.43 43.82
N ILE A 706 25.41 13.05 44.15
CA ILE A 706 25.78 14.40 43.78
C ILE A 706 27.06 14.36 42.94
N GLU A 707 27.08 14.97 41.79
CA GLU A 707 28.23 14.88 40.90
C GLU A 707 28.56 16.21 40.21
N ILE A 708 29.83 16.41 39.88
CA ILE A 708 30.29 17.36 38.88
C ILE A 708 30.38 16.56 37.58
N TYR A 709 29.49 16.91 36.63
CA TYR A 709 29.43 16.31 35.31
C TYR A 709 30.12 17.22 34.33
N ILE A 710 31.08 16.69 33.57
CA ILE A 710 31.92 17.44 32.63
C ILE A 710 31.61 16.98 31.24
N ASP A 711 30.96 17.83 30.47
CA ASP A 711 30.64 17.61 29.06
C ASP A 711 30.54 18.93 28.33
N THR A 712 31.61 19.32 27.66
CA THR A 712 31.72 20.53 26.84
C THR A 712 31.38 20.29 25.37
N GLY A 713 30.98 19.07 24.99
CA GLY A 713 30.83 18.66 23.58
C GLY A 713 32.15 18.26 22.92
N ASN A 714 33.30 18.35 23.60
CA ASN A 714 34.63 18.01 23.06
C ASN A 714 35.40 17.13 24.05
N ALA A 715 35.68 15.89 23.66
CA ALA A 715 36.32 14.90 24.52
C ALA A 715 37.70 15.35 25.00
N GLY A 716 38.53 15.97 24.17
CA GLY A 716 39.84 16.48 24.54
C GLY A 716 39.75 17.60 25.59
N ARG A 717 38.76 18.51 25.45
CA ARG A 717 38.50 19.57 26.42
C ARG A 717 37.98 19.00 27.74
N ASN A 718 37.09 18.00 27.69
CA ASN A 718 36.58 17.31 28.88
C ASN A 718 37.70 16.62 29.63
N GLN A 719 38.62 15.94 28.94
CA GLN A 719 39.78 15.33 29.49
C GLN A 719 40.70 16.35 30.19
N MET A 720 40.96 17.49 29.53
CA MET A 720 41.81 18.57 30.13
C MET A 720 41.18 19.10 31.43
N ILE A 721 39.86 19.34 31.45
CA ILE A 721 39.17 19.80 32.68
C ILE A 721 39.23 18.74 33.76
N TYR A 722 38.98 17.47 33.42
CA TYR A 722 39.04 16.36 34.35
C TYR A 722 40.46 16.22 34.95
N ASP A 723 41.51 16.23 34.13
CA ASP A 723 42.90 16.10 34.55
C ASP A 723 43.33 17.27 35.43
N SER A 724 42.87 18.49 35.09
CA SER A 724 43.07 19.67 35.94
C SER A 724 42.48 19.46 37.33
N LEU A 725 41.20 19.04 37.40
CA LEU A 725 40.57 18.74 38.71
C LEU A 725 41.25 17.58 39.43
N LYS A 726 41.62 16.53 38.67
CA LYS A 726 42.27 15.33 39.22
C LYS A 726 43.67 15.62 39.82
N SER A 727 44.42 16.54 39.19
CA SER A 727 45.72 16.98 39.73
C SER A 727 45.61 17.69 41.10
N HIS A 728 44.43 18.24 41.40
CA HIS A 728 44.11 18.89 42.68
C HIS A 728 43.24 18.05 43.61
N GLN A 729 43.14 16.74 43.35
CA GLN A 729 42.27 15.80 44.08
C GLN A 729 42.35 15.95 45.59
N SER A 730 43.59 15.96 46.17
CA SER A 730 43.81 16.05 47.62
C SER A 730 43.27 17.37 48.21
N GLN A 731 43.35 18.47 47.46
CA GLN A 731 42.85 19.77 47.88
C GLN A 731 41.34 19.85 47.82
N ILE A 732 40.75 19.30 46.73
CA ILE A 732 39.30 19.20 46.50
C ILE A 732 38.68 18.35 47.63
N GLU A 733 39.21 17.16 47.87
CA GLU A 733 38.71 16.23 48.91
C GLU A 733 38.89 16.78 50.33
N ALA A 734 39.94 17.53 50.57
CA ALA A 734 40.10 18.22 51.85
C ALA A 734 39.01 19.28 52.09
N VAL A 735 38.69 20.10 51.11
CA VAL A 735 37.61 21.10 51.19
C VAL A 735 36.25 20.41 51.25
N TYR A 736 36.04 19.34 50.48
CA TYR A 736 34.82 18.56 50.48
C TYR A 736 34.58 17.82 51.81
N GLY A 737 35.66 17.39 52.43
CA GLY A 737 35.64 16.74 53.74
C GLY A 737 35.63 15.21 53.75
N ARG A 738 35.74 14.58 52.59
CA ARG A 738 35.82 13.11 52.39
C ARG A 738 36.31 12.75 51.00
N PRO A 739 36.77 11.50 50.74
CA PRO A 739 37.12 11.03 49.42
C PRO A 739 35.94 11.09 48.44
N LEU A 740 36.24 11.41 47.19
CA LEU A 740 35.30 11.42 46.06
C LEU A 740 35.59 10.24 45.15
N LYS A 741 34.54 9.78 44.44
CA LYS A 741 34.67 8.82 43.34
C LYS A 741 34.95 9.60 42.05
N TRP A 742 36.07 9.22 41.40
CA TRP A 742 36.51 9.84 40.15
C TRP A 742 36.30 8.87 39.02
N TYR A 743 35.48 9.26 38.05
CA TYR A 743 35.08 8.40 36.93
C TYR A 743 35.50 9.04 35.62
N ASN A 744 36.40 8.38 34.95
CA ASN A 744 36.83 8.68 33.60
C ASN A 744 37.21 7.34 32.94
N GLN A 745 36.37 6.86 32.04
CA GLN A 745 36.61 5.58 31.36
C GLN A 745 37.12 5.88 29.95
N GLU A 746 38.19 5.23 29.54
CA GLU A 746 38.70 5.30 28.18
C GLU A 746 37.55 4.99 27.19
N GLY A 747 37.28 5.90 26.26
CA GLY A 747 36.16 5.79 25.31
C GLY A 747 34.89 6.55 25.70
N ASN A 748 34.76 7.07 26.93
CA ASN A 748 33.62 7.96 27.26
C ASN A 748 33.97 9.43 27.02
N ARG A 749 33.08 10.17 26.34
CA ARG A 749 33.25 11.60 26.09
C ARG A 749 33.19 12.41 27.40
N SER A 750 32.25 12.05 28.28
CA SER A 750 32.03 12.77 29.53
C SER A 750 32.83 12.19 30.69
N CYS A 751 33.28 13.06 31.56
CA CYS A 751 33.98 12.71 32.81
C CYS A 751 33.19 13.20 34.00
N LYS A 752 33.35 12.56 35.14
CA LYS A 752 32.67 13.01 36.36
C LYS A 752 33.45 12.68 37.63
N LEU A 753 33.17 13.44 38.69
CA LEU A 753 33.52 13.11 40.06
C LEU A 753 32.30 13.24 40.94
N TYR A 754 32.10 12.32 41.89
CA TYR A 754 30.83 12.24 42.60
C TYR A 754 30.98 11.66 44.03
N ASP A 755 29.94 11.95 44.83
CA ASP A 755 29.66 11.29 46.11
C ASP A 755 28.26 10.69 46.07
N GLU A 756 28.05 9.63 46.86
CA GLU A 756 26.79 8.91 46.88
C GLU A 756 26.29 8.62 48.28
N LEU A 757 24.98 8.53 48.44
CA LEU A 757 24.25 8.06 49.59
C LEU A 757 23.55 6.76 49.21
N LEU A 758 23.98 5.65 49.77
CA LEU A 758 23.43 4.32 49.46
C LEU A 758 22.25 3.99 50.37
N ASP A 759 21.49 2.96 49.98
CA ASP A 759 20.36 2.40 50.73
C ASP A 759 19.21 3.41 50.95
N VAL A 760 19.00 4.30 50.00
CA VAL A 760 17.89 5.26 49.94
C VAL A 760 17.18 5.22 48.63
N SER A 761 15.85 5.41 48.59
CA SER A 761 15.03 5.34 47.41
C SER A 761 14.16 6.60 47.20
N VAL A 762 14.17 7.11 45.97
CA VAL A 762 13.26 8.22 45.59
C VAL A 762 11.78 7.85 45.69
N THR A 763 11.43 6.57 45.68
CA THR A 763 10.05 6.08 45.86
C THR A 763 9.64 5.94 47.31
N ASN A 764 10.61 5.94 48.26
CA ASN A 764 10.35 5.92 49.69
C ASN A 764 10.40 7.34 50.26
N HIS A 765 9.25 7.90 50.62
CA HIS A 765 9.15 9.26 51.14
C HIS A 765 9.89 9.45 52.45
N ASP A 766 10.08 8.37 53.24
CA ASP A 766 10.82 8.42 54.52
C ASP A 766 12.32 8.68 54.29
N ASP A 767 12.86 8.36 53.12
CA ASP A 767 14.26 8.60 52.77
C ASP A 767 14.50 10.05 52.28
N TRP A 768 13.44 10.75 51.87
CA TRP A 768 13.56 12.07 51.28
C TRP A 768 14.29 13.11 52.16
N PRO A 769 14.01 13.21 53.45
CA PRO A 769 14.73 14.17 54.27
C PRO A 769 16.25 13.95 54.24
N ALA A 770 16.69 12.69 54.27
CA ALA A 770 18.11 12.34 54.21
C ALA A 770 18.70 12.63 52.82
N MET A 771 17.97 12.26 51.75
CA MET A 771 18.40 12.49 50.37
C MET A 771 18.43 14.00 50.03
N ILE A 772 17.44 14.77 50.45
CA ILE A 772 17.40 16.23 50.25
C ILE A 772 18.57 16.90 50.96
N LYS A 773 18.78 16.56 52.25
CA LYS A 773 19.89 17.07 53.02
C LYS A 773 21.24 16.73 52.35
N PHE A 774 21.36 15.49 51.82
CA PHE A 774 22.57 15.04 51.15
C PHE A 774 22.81 15.88 49.88
N HIS A 775 21.81 16.04 49.00
CA HIS A 775 21.94 16.82 47.78
C HIS A 775 22.32 18.29 48.08
N VAL A 776 21.65 18.91 49.01
CA VAL A 776 21.84 20.33 49.34
C VAL A 776 23.21 20.58 50.01
N GLU A 777 23.51 19.89 51.12
CA GLU A 777 24.74 20.12 51.86
C GLU A 777 25.98 19.66 51.10
N ARG A 778 25.89 18.46 50.48
CA ARG A 778 27.02 17.91 49.71
C ARG A 778 27.20 18.59 48.37
N GLY A 779 26.10 19.03 47.71
CA GLY A 779 26.17 19.82 46.50
C GLY A 779 26.86 21.16 46.69
N ALA A 780 26.49 21.88 47.74
CA ALA A 780 27.17 23.14 48.09
C ALA A 780 28.67 22.96 48.40
N ARG A 781 29.02 21.91 49.17
CA ARG A 781 30.41 21.60 49.44
C ARG A 781 31.18 21.18 48.19
N LEU A 782 30.60 20.34 47.34
CA LEU A 782 31.24 19.88 46.10
C LEU A 782 31.51 21.05 45.16
N LEU A 783 30.51 21.90 44.94
CA LEU A 783 30.65 23.08 44.10
C LEU A 783 31.77 24.02 44.65
N LYS A 784 31.76 24.30 45.95
CA LYS A 784 32.79 25.11 46.62
C LYS A 784 34.16 24.51 46.45
N ALA A 785 34.31 23.20 46.56
CA ALA A 785 35.58 22.49 46.48
C ALA A 785 36.17 22.53 45.06
N VAL A 786 35.34 22.42 44.00
CA VAL A 786 35.84 22.36 42.62
C VAL A 786 35.96 23.72 41.94
N THR A 787 35.16 24.72 42.32
CA THR A 787 35.15 26.05 41.70
C THR A 787 36.51 26.72 41.56
N PRO A 788 37.44 26.66 42.54
CA PRO A 788 38.75 27.27 42.40
C PRO A 788 39.63 26.63 41.30
N PHE A 789 39.33 25.43 40.89
CA PHE A 789 40.13 24.62 39.95
C PHE A 789 39.44 24.43 38.60
N LEU A 790 38.23 24.99 38.43
CA LEU A 790 37.57 25.07 37.13
C LEU A 790 38.24 26.17 36.27
N PRO A 791 38.46 25.90 34.95
CA PRO A 791 39.14 26.86 34.06
C PRO A 791 38.29 28.09 33.74
#